data_8a156ea85afa1999490962ff09f4f28c
#
_entry.id   8a156ea85afa1999490962ff09f4f28c
#
_cell.length_a   1.000
_cell.length_b   1.000
_cell.length_c   1.000
_cell.angle_alpha   90.00
_cell.angle_beta   90.00
_cell.angle_gamma   90.00
#
_symmetry.space_group_name_H-M   'P 1'
#
loop_
_entity.id
_entity.type
_entity.pdbx_description
1 polymer ?
#
loop_
_entity_poly.entity_id
_entity_poly.type
_entity_poly.pdbx_seq_one_letter_code
_entity_poly.pdbx_strand_id
1 'polypeptide(L)'
;MARKTESAAAQAAALEDMFDRNRAADPNSRAITVRGAREHNLKNVDLAIPRDKLVVFTGLSGSGKSSLAFDTIYAEGQRRYVESLSAYARQFLEMMQKPDVDQIDGLSPAISIEQKTTSKNPRSTVGTVTEIHDYMRLLWARAGIPYSPATGLPIESQTVQQMVDRMVELPEKTRGYLLAPVVRGRKGEFKKEMADWLKRGFQRVKVNGEFYEIPDAPALDKKFKHDIDVVVDRIVIRPDLGARLADSLEQALELTDGIAVFEYADEKLDNGEAKRVTFSSKFACPVSGFTIPEIEPRLFSFNNPFGACPICDGLGHEMRIDPDMIVPDHALTLKKGAIAPWAKSTSPYYGQTLEALAKHFGFSMTKPWSELPENARKAILFGTGTEPVRMAYNDGLRSYEVKKPFEGVITNMERRWKETESDWAREEIGRFMSETPCAACNGYRLKPEALAVKIDMRHIGEVSKLSVKDALDWVTALPARLSKKQNEIAPRILKEIRDRLTFLLDVGLEYLTLARASGTLSGGESQRIRLASQIGSGLTGVLYVLDEPSIGLHQRDNERLLGTLRRLRDLGNTVIVVEHDEDAILTADYVVDVGPGAGIHGGEIVAKGTPQDILDDPNSLTGKYLTGEMSVAVPAKRRKAQKGRRLKIVGARGNNLKNVDVEIPLGMFTCITGVSGGGKSTLVIDTLYKAVARKLNGSIEHPAPHDRIEGMEHLDKVIDIDQSPIGRTPRSNPATYTGAFTPIREWFAGLPEAKARGYQAGRFSFNVKGGRCEACQGDGVIKIEMHFLPDVYVTCDVCKGKRYDRETLEVKYRDKSIADVLDMSVEEAKGLFKAVPSIRDKMETLARVGLDYVKVGQQATTLSGGEAQRVKLSKELSKRATGRTLYILDEPTTGLHFHDVAKLMEVLHELVDQGNSVVVIEHNLEVVKTADWVIDMGPEGGDGGGTVVAEGTPEDIVRIGKGHTARFLKEVLDRRPIKKGKVQRQAAE
;
A
#
# COMPACT_ATOMS: atom_id res chain seq x y z
N MET A 1 15.27 -27.22 34.92
CA MET A 1 15.19 -27.54 33.47
C MET A 1 14.75 -28.97 33.22
N ALA A 2 15.34 -29.99 33.84
CA ALA A 2 15.00 -31.41 33.63
C ALA A 2 13.50 -31.78 33.78
N ARG A 3 12.78 -31.24 34.78
CA ARG A 3 11.35 -31.52 34.97
C ARG A 3 10.42 -30.95 33.88
N LYS A 4 10.85 -29.91 33.12
CA LYS A 4 10.05 -29.36 31.97
C LYS A 4 10.26 -30.22 30.72
N THR A 5 11.43 -30.77 30.51
CA THR A 5 11.75 -31.65 29.39
C THR A 5 11.05 -33.01 29.48
N GLU A 6 10.98 -33.60 30.69
CA GLU A 6 10.19 -34.83 30.91
C GLU A 6 8.68 -34.64 30.65
N SER A 7 8.14 -33.49 31.04
CA SER A 7 6.74 -33.15 30.76
C SER A 7 6.45 -32.93 29.24
N ALA A 8 7.37 -32.35 28.48
CA ALA A 8 7.24 -32.13 27.05
C ALA A 8 7.39 -33.43 26.24
N ALA A 9 8.37 -34.29 26.61
CA ALA A 9 8.52 -35.59 25.99
C ALA A 9 7.34 -36.53 26.29
N ALA A 10 6.76 -36.48 27.50
CA ALA A 10 5.56 -37.21 27.85
C ALA A 10 4.31 -36.71 27.11
N GLN A 11 4.21 -35.40 26.85
CA GLN A 11 3.15 -34.81 26.02
C GLN A 11 3.32 -35.19 24.55
N ALA A 12 4.52 -35.21 24.02
CA ALA A 12 4.78 -35.63 22.63
C ALA A 12 4.44 -37.13 22.44
N ALA A 13 4.84 -38.00 23.38
CA ALA A 13 4.50 -39.42 23.38
C ALA A 13 2.98 -39.67 23.53
N ALA A 14 2.28 -38.87 24.35
CA ALA A 14 0.83 -38.93 24.46
C ALA A 14 0.13 -38.45 23.21
N LEU A 15 0.67 -37.49 22.47
CA LEU A 15 0.15 -37.03 21.17
C LEU A 15 0.36 -38.09 20.08
N GLU A 16 1.46 -38.80 20.08
CA GLU A 16 1.73 -39.91 19.16
C GLU A 16 0.83 -41.11 19.42
N ASP A 17 0.55 -41.42 20.70
CA ASP A 17 -0.42 -42.46 21.09
C ASP A 17 -1.87 -42.08 20.69
N MET A 18 -2.19 -40.79 20.68
CA MET A 18 -3.49 -40.29 20.17
C MET A 18 -3.61 -40.41 18.65
N PHE A 19 -2.51 -40.58 17.94
CA PHE A 19 -2.43 -40.64 16.47
C PHE A 19 -2.68 -42.06 15.92
N ASP A 20 -2.99 -43.02 16.77
CA ASP A 20 -3.31 -44.38 16.32
C ASP A 20 -4.52 -44.36 15.37
N ARG A 21 -4.31 -44.77 14.12
CA ARG A 21 -5.30 -44.79 13.04
C ARG A 21 -6.53 -45.66 13.35
N ASN A 22 -6.37 -46.56 14.31
CA ASN A 22 -7.48 -47.46 14.72
C ASN A 22 -8.35 -46.90 15.84
N ARG A 23 -8.01 -45.73 16.40
CA ARG A 23 -8.83 -45.09 17.44
C ARG A 23 -9.89 -44.19 16.81
N ALA A 24 -11.13 -44.29 17.25
CA ALA A 24 -12.18 -43.29 16.94
C ALA A 24 -11.76 -41.92 17.49
N ALA A 25 -12.06 -40.85 16.71
CA ALA A 25 -11.76 -39.49 17.13
C ALA A 25 -12.36 -39.20 18.50
N ASP A 26 -11.53 -38.81 19.47
CA ASP A 26 -12.00 -38.34 20.77
C ASP A 26 -12.48 -36.89 20.62
N PRO A 27 -13.76 -36.57 20.81
CA PRO A 27 -14.27 -35.21 20.73
C PRO A 27 -13.66 -34.26 21.77
N ASN A 28 -13.02 -34.77 22.83
CA ASN A 28 -12.28 -34.01 23.82
C ASN A 28 -10.77 -33.93 23.55
N SER A 29 -10.31 -34.39 22.39
CA SER A 29 -8.91 -34.32 21.99
C SER A 29 -8.38 -32.90 22.05
N ARG A 30 -7.27 -32.69 22.78
CA ARG A 30 -6.52 -31.43 22.82
C ARG A 30 -5.52 -31.28 21.65
N ALA A 31 -5.75 -32.00 20.55
CA ALA A 31 -4.91 -31.97 19.37
C ALA A 31 -5.76 -31.78 18.10
N ILE A 32 -5.18 -31.11 17.10
CA ILE A 32 -5.62 -31.15 15.70
C ILE A 32 -4.88 -32.32 15.06
N THR A 33 -5.61 -33.34 14.56
CA THR A 33 -5.01 -34.52 13.92
C THR A 33 -5.28 -34.50 12.43
N VAL A 34 -4.21 -34.48 11.63
CA VAL A 34 -4.25 -34.57 10.16
C VAL A 34 -3.85 -35.98 9.75
N ARG A 35 -4.59 -36.60 8.86
CA ARG A 35 -4.32 -37.95 8.34
C ARG A 35 -4.35 -37.97 6.83
N GLY A 36 -3.28 -38.45 6.23
CA GLY A 36 -3.21 -38.66 4.79
C GLY A 36 -3.27 -37.40 3.96
N ALA A 37 -2.59 -36.31 4.36
CA ALA A 37 -2.53 -35.09 3.58
C ALA A 37 -1.64 -35.25 2.34
N ARG A 38 -2.21 -34.97 1.15
CA ARG A 38 -1.57 -35.17 -0.16
C ARG A 38 -1.65 -33.93 -1.05
N GLU A 39 -2.01 -32.77 -0.49
CA GLU A 39 -2.13 -31.53 -1.28
C GLU A 39 -0.76 -31.13 -1.87
N HIS A 40 -0.75 -30.76 -3.14
CA HIS A 40 0.44 -30.39 -3.90
C HIS A 40 1.58 -31.45 -3.83
N ASN A 41 2.65 -31.14 -3.09
CA ASN A 41 3.82 -32.02 -2.96
C ASN A 41 3.81 -32.84 -1.65
N LEU A 42 2.78 -32.78 -0.83
CA LEU A 42 2.70 -33.55 0.41
C LEU A 42 2.60 -35.05 0.14
N LYS A 43 3.38 -35.83 0.88
CA LYS A 43 3.50 -37.29 0.69
C LYS A 43 2.74 -38.07 1.76
N ASN A 44 1.41 -37.99 1.72
CA ASN A 44 0.53 -38.71 2.67
C ASN A 44 0.88 -38.43 4.13
N VAL A 45 0.92 -37.13 4.48
CA VAL A 45 1.39 -36.67 5.79
C VAL A 45 0.37 -36.97 6.88
N ASP A 46 0.86 -37.59 7.95
CA ASP A 46 0.15 -37.80 9.22
C ASP A 46 0.77 -36.91 10.31
N LEU A 47 -0.02 -36.06 10.96
CA LEU A 47 0.45 -35.11 11.94
C LEU A 47 -0.57 -34.83 13.05
N ALA A 48 -0.12 -34.81 14.30
CA ALA A 48 -0.88 -34.33 15.44
C ALA A 48 -0.25 -33.03 15.97
N ILE A 49 -1.07 -31.99 16.09
CA ILE A 49 -0.68 -30.64 16.50
C ILE A 49 -1.40 -30.32 17.82
N PRO A 50 -0.68 -29.90 18.88
CA PRO A 50 -1.31 -29.53 20.14
C PRO A 50 -2.16 -28.26 19.97
N ARG A 51 -3.39 -28.26 20.54
CA ARG A 51 -4.26 -27.06 20.58
C ARG A 51 -3.80 -26.09 21.67
N ASP A 52 -4.23 -24.84 21.53
CA ASP A 52 -3.95 -23.75 22.49
C ASP A 52 -2.45 -23.51 22.67
N LYS A 53 -1.69 -23.65 21.57
CA LYS A 53 -0.25 -23.53 21.48
C LYS A 53 0.18 -22.65 20.34
N LEU A 54 1.37 -22.09 20.45
CA LEU A 54 2.10 -21.47 19.36
C LEU A 54 2.89 -22.55 18.63
N VAL A 55 2.50 -22.85 17.40
CA VAL A 55 3.08 -23.90 16.58
C VAL A 55 3.78 -23.27 15.38
N VAL A 56 5.04 -23.60 15.16
CA VAL A 56 5.80 -23.08 14.03
C VAL A 56 6.04 -24.20 13.00
N PHE A 57 5.65 -23.94 11.75
CA PHE A 57 5.98 -24.77 10.60
C PHE A 57 7.21 -24.18 9.91
N THR A 58 8.32 -24.91 9.90
CA THR A 58 9.59 -24.51 9.29
C THR A 58 10.07 -25.53 8.26
N GLY A 59 11.18 -25.26 7.58
CA GLY A 59 11.78 -26.10 6.55
C GLY A 59 12.11 -25.32 5.27
N LEU A 60 12.69 -25.97 4.27
CA LEU A 60 13.12 -25.36 3.02
C LEU A 60 11.98 -24.66 2.25
N SER A 61 12.32 -23.64 1.45
CA SER A 61 11.35 -23.04 0.53
C SER A 61 10.85 -24.10 -0.46
N GLY A 62 9.52 -24.18 -0.66
CA GLY A 62 8.91 -25.21 -1.50
C GLY A 62 8.86 -26.61 -0.88
N SER A 63 9.13 -26.80 0.41
CA SER A 63 9.05 -28.10 1.09
C SER A 63 7.63 -28.60 1.36
N GLY A 64 6.60 -27.74 1.23
CA GLY A 64 5.19 -28.11 1.48
C GLY A 64 4.58 -27.50 2.74
N LYS A 65 5.27 -26.59 3.43
CA LYS A 65 4.78 -25.90 4.66
C LYS A 65 3.43 -25.23 4.44
N SER A 66 3.36 -24.34 3.42
CA SER A 66 2.14 -23.60 3.10
C SER A 66 1.03 -24.53 2.62
N SER A 67 1.36 -25.58 1.86
CA SER A 67 0.41 -26.62 1.44
C SER A 67 -0.22 -27.33 2.64
N LEU A 68 0.56 -27.60 3.69
CA LEU A 68 0.02 -28.21 4.91
C LEU A 68 -0.78 -27.21 5.76
N ALA A 69 -0.25 -25.99 5.98
CA ALA A 69 -0.84 -24.99 6.86
C ALA A 69 -2.09 -24.36 6.25
N PHE A 70 -2.00 -23.88 4.99
CA PHE A 70 -3.06 -23.10 4.32
C PHE A 70 -3.94 -23.98 3.45
N ASP A 71 -3.36 -24.71 2.48
CA ASP A 71 -4.15 -25.44 1.49
C ASP A 71 -4.79 -26.71 2.08
N THR A 72 -4.31 -27.20 3.23
CA THR A 72 -4.89 -28.37 3.93
C THR A 72 -5.63 -27.98 5.21
N ILE A 73 -4.92 -27.51 6.26
CA ILE A 73 -5.52 -27.31 7.60
C ILE A 73 -6.47 -26.13 7.61
N TYR A 74 -6.05 -24.95 7.12
CA TYR A 74 -6.89 -23.78 7.08
C TYR A 74 -8.06 -23.96 6.11
N ALA A 75 -7.80 -24.46 4.90
CA ALA A 75 -8.84 -24.67 3.88
C ALA A 75 -9.97 -25.57 4.38
N GLU A 76 -9.65 -26.69 5.04
CA GLU A 76 -10.65 -27.58 5.63
C GLU A 76 -11.37 -26.92 6.81
N GLY A 77 -10.67 -26.17 7.66
CA GLY A 77 -11.28 -25.42 8.76
C GLY A 77 -12.26 -24.38 8.28
N GLN A 78 -11.91 -23.62 7.24
CA GLN A 78 -12.78 -22.64 6.60
C GLN A 78 -13.99 -23.33 5.92
N ARG A 79 -13.77 -24.40 5.18
CA ARG A 79 -14.83 -25.18 4.52
C ARG A 79 -15.89 -25.65 5.53
N ARG A 80 -15.46 -26.23 6.65
CA ARG A 80 -16.38 -26.68 7.72
C ARG A 80 -17.11 -25.53 8.38
N TYR A 81 -16.46 -24.40 8.59
CA TYR A 81 -17.10 -23.21 9.14
C TYR A 81 -18.19 -22.69 8.20
N VAL A 82 -17.90 -22.54 6.90
CA VAL A 82 -18.89 -22.09 5.90
C VAL A 82 -20.04 -23.10 5.77
N GLU A 83 -19.76 -24.40 5.87
CA GLU A 83 -20.79 -25.46 5.87
C GLU A 83 -21.79 -25.33 7.04
N SER A 84 -21.32 -24.81 8.18
CA SER A 84 -22.16 -24.57 9.36
C SER A 84 -23.06 -23.34 9.23
N LEU A 85 -22.83 -22.47 8.23
CA LEU A 85 -23.60 -21.25 8.01
C LEU A 85 -24.91 -21.51 7.25
N SER A 86 -25.62 -20.43 6.90
CA SER A 86 -26.91 -20.47 6.22
C SER A 86 -26.87 -21.15 4.83
N ALA A 87 -28.04 -21.57 4.32
CA ALA A 87 -28.17 -22.16 2.98
C ALA A 87 -27.61 -21.24 1.86
N TYR A 88 -27.69 -19.92 2.02
CA TYR A 88 -27.10 -18.96 1.09
C TYR A 88 -25.56 -19.05 1.08
N ALA A 89 -24.94 -19.12 2.25
CA ALA A 89 -23.49 -19.27 2.36
C ALA A 89 -23.00 -20.61 1.76
N ARG A 90 -23.81 -21.66 1.85
CA ARG A 90 -23.48 -22.99 1.27
C ARG A 90 -23.39 -22.98 -0.26
N GLN A 91 -24.02 -22.05 -0.98
CA GLN A 91 -23.85 -21.92 -2.43
C GLN A 91 -22.39 -21.60 -2.82
N PHE A 92 -21.63 -20.98 -1.92
CA PHE A 92 -20.21 -20.74 -2.12
C PHE A 92 -19.34 -21.97 -1.85
N LEU A 93 -19.84 -22.97 -1.10
CA LEU A 93 -19.12 -24.23 -0.83
C LEU A 93 -18.90 -25.07 -2.08
N GLU A 94 -19.83 -25.04 -3.04
CA GLU A 94 -19.68 -25.77 -4.31
C GLU A 94 -18.47 -25.26 -5.13
N MET A 95 -18.00 -24.03 -4.84
CA MET A 95 -16.80 -23.45 -5.45
C MET A 95 -15.51 -23.68 -4.63
N MET A 96 -15.62 -24.12 -3.37
CA MET A 96 -14.47 -24.45 -2.52
C MET A 96 -14.04 -25.89 -2.75
N GLN A 97 -12.89 -26.11 -3.32
CA GLN A 97 -12.34 -27.45 -3.48
C GLN A 97 -12.04 -28.06 -2.10
N LYS A 98 -12.43 -29.32 -1.90
CA LYS A 98 -12.03 -30.06 -0.71
C LYS A 98 -10.56 -30.40 -0.80
N PRO A 99 -9.75 -30.10 0.23
CA PRO A 99 -8.34 -30.51 0.25
C PRO A 99 -8.17 -32.01 0.09
N ASP A 100 -7.09 -32.43 -0.58
CA ASP A 100 -6.71 -33.85 -0.69
C ASP A 100 -6.13 -34.36 0.63
N VAL A 101 -7.01 -34.75 1.52
CA VAL A 101 -6.73 -35.26 2.85
C VAL A 101 -7.77 -36.32 3.24
N ASP A 102 -7.35 -37.37 3.91
CA ASP A 102 -8.26 -38.42 4.35
C ASP A 102 -9.18 -37.89 5.45
N GLN A 103 -8.60 -37.34 6.51
CA GLN A 103 -9.35 -36.82 7.66
C GLN A 103 -8.57 -35.75 8.41
N ILE A 104 -9.28 -34.74 8.94
CA ILE A 104 -8.74 -33.80 9.94
C ILE A 104 -9.74 -33.68 11.08
N ASP A 105 -9.28 -33.91 12.32
CA ASP A 105 -10.07 -33.78 13.53
C ASP A 105 -9.57 -32.66 14.43
N GLY A 106 -10.42 -32.18 15.35
CA GLY A 106 -10.06 -31.18 16.35
C GLY A 106 -9.95 -29.74 15.83
N LEU A 107 -10.40 -29.44 14.60
CA LEU A 107 -10.38 -28.10 14.04
C LEU A 107 -11.32 -27.15 14.80
N SER A 108 -10.83 -25.96 15.10
CA SER A 108 -11.61 -24.79 15.49
C SER A 108 -11.92 -23.94 14.26
N PRO A 109 -12.86 -22.94 14.37
CA PRO A 109 -13.01 -21.93 13.32
C PRO A 109 -11.66 -21.32 12.97
N ALA A 110 -11.30 -21.30 11.69
CA ALA A 110 -9.97 -20.93 11.23
C ALA A 110 -9.96 -19.52 10.60
N ILE A 111 -8.94 -18.75 10.93
CA ILE A 111 -8.65 -17.41 10.38
C ILE A 111 -7.25 -17.43 9.79
N SER A 112 -7.13 -17.04 8.51
CA SER A 112 -5.85 -16.91 7.83
C SER A 112 -5.41 -15.45 7.76
N ILE A 113 -4.12 -15.23 7.95
CA ILE A 113 -3.49 -13.92 7.83
C ILE A 113 -2.33 -14.05 6.83
N GLU A 114 -2.69 -13.96 5.54
CA GLU A 114 -1.75 -14.09 4.43
C GLU A 114 -1.16 -12.73 4.01
N GLN A 115 -0.02 -12.78 3.34
CA GLN A 115 0.71 -11.62 2.86
C GLN A 115 0.09 -10.99 1.58
N LYS A 116 -0.59 -11.80 0.75
CA LYS A 116 -0.91 -11.46 -0.66
C LYS A 116 -2.00 -10.42 -0.90
N THR A 117 -2.75 -9.96 0.09
CA THR A 117 -3.95 -9.15 -0.15
C THR A 117 -3.85 -7.72 0.38
N THR A 118 -3.07 -6.86 -0.27
CA THR A 118 -3.24 -5.42 -0.10
C THR A 118 -4.47 -4.97 -0.88
N SER A 119 -5.43 -4.35 -0.19
CA SER A 119 -6.57 -3.73 -0.86
C SER A 119 -6.06 -2.59 -1.74
N LYS A 120 -6.34 -2.67 -3.05
CA LYS A 120 -6.02 -1.58 -4.00
C LYS A 120 -7.06 -0.48 -4.00
N ASN A 121 -8.04 -0.52 -3.09
CA ASN A 121 -9.03 0.53 -2.99
C ASN A 121 -8.38 1.82 -2.48
N PRO A 122 -8.35 2.92 -3.27
CA PRO A 122 -7.69 4.17 -2.90
C PRO A 122 -8.36 4.88 -1.71
N ARG A 123 -9.59 4.50 -1.36
CA ARG A 123 -10.30 5.01 -0.19
C ARG A 123 -10.03 4.24 1.10
N SER A 124 -9.35 3.10 1.01
CA SER A 124 -8.96 2.31 2.18
C SER A 124 -7.72 2.91 2.83
N THR A 125 -7.77 3.13 4.15
CA THR A 125 -6.66 3.66 4.94
C THR A 125 -6.37 2.77 6.14
N VAL A 126 -5.21 2.95 6.80
CA VAL A 126 -4.90 2.27 8.05
C VAL A 126 -6.05 2.45 9.05
N GLY A 127 -6.54 3.68 9.25
CA GLY A 127 -7.64 3.97 10.18
C GLY A 127 -8.95 3.27 9.83
N THR A 128 -9.28 3.07 8.54
CA THR A 128 -10.52 2.37 8.14
C THR A 128 -10.40 0.86 8.23
N VAL A 129 -9.24 0.28 7.92
CA VAL A 129 -9.01 -1.17 8.00
C VAL A 129 -8.99 -1.64 9.45
N THR A 130 -8.51 -0.79 10.36
CA THR A 130 -8.46 -1.07 11.82
C THR A 130 -9.72 -0.66 12.56
N GLU A 131 -10.75 -0.16 11.87
CA GLU A 131 -11.98 0.39 12.44
C GLU A 131 -11.76 1.62 13.37
N ILE A 132 -10.52 2.06 13.57
CA ILE A 132 -10.21 3.22 14.42
C ILE A 132 -10.96 4.46 13.90
N HIS A 133 -11.01 4.65 12.59
CA HIS A 133 -11.71 5.77 11.97
C HIS A 133 -13.22 5.75 12.25
N ASP A 134 -13.84 4.58 12.39
CA ASP A 134 -15.25 4.46 12.70
C ASP A 134 -15.55 4.95 14.12
N TYR A 135 -14.71 4.58 15.10
CA TYR A 135 -14.79 5.12 16.44
C TYR A 135 -14.44 6.61 16.51
N MET A 136 -13.48 7.08 15.72
CA MET A 136 -13.17 8.51 15.61
C MET A 136 -14.39 9.29 15.07
N ARG A 137 -15.05 8.81 14.03
CA ARG A 137 -16.27 9.44 13.49
C ARG A 137 -17.35 9.57 14.58
N LEU A 138 -17.53 8.51 15.37
CA LEU A 138 -18.48 8.54 16.49
C LEU A 138 -18.05 9.54 17.56
N LEU A 139 -16.77 9.61 17.88
CA LEU A 139 -16.24 10.54 18.87
C LEU A 139 -16.46 11.99 18.44
N TRP A 140 -16.10 12.36 17.19
CA TRP A 140 -16.32 13.71 16.67
C TRP A 140 -17.80 14.08 16.58
N ALA A 141 -18.66 13.13 16.23
CA ALA A 141 -20.09 13.36 16.17
C ALA A 141 -20.74 13.59 17.56
N ARG A 142 -20.20 13.01 18.64
CA ARG A 142 -20.81 13.05 19.96
C ARG A 142 -20.14 14.05 20.93
N ALA A 143 -18.81 14.24 20.80
CA ALA A 143 -18.03 15.08 21.68
C ALA A 143 -17.37 16.28 20.97
N GLY A 144 -17.46 16.36 19.65
CA GLY A 144 -16.91 17.45 18.85
C GLY A 144 -17.66 18.76 19.00
N ILE A 145 -16.92 19.86 18.96
CA ILE A 145 -17.46 21.22 19.00
C ILE A 145 -17.25 21.83 17.61
N PRO A 146 -18.32 22.32 16.95
CA PRO A 146 -18.18 22.99 15.64
C PRO A 146 -17.64 24.41 15.82
N TYR A 147 -16.74 24.80 14.94
CA TYR A 147 -16.11 26.12 14.88
C TYR A 147 -16.39 26.79 13.53
N SER A 148 -16.53 28.11 13.55
CA SER A 148 -16.65 28.87 12.30
C SER A 148 -15.30 28.98 11.59
N PRO A 149 -15.20 28.59 10.31
CA PRO A 149 -13.97 28.77 9.52
C PRO A 149 -13.57 30.26 9.36
N ALA A 150 -14.56 31.16 9.41
CA ALA A 150 -14.33 32.60 9.19
C ALA A 150 -13.90 33.33 10.47
N THR A 151 -14.44 32.95 11.64
CA THR A 151 -14.19 33.65 12.91
C THR A 151 -13.32 32.86 13.87
N GLY A 152 -13.19 31.55 13.68
CA GLY A 152 -12.51 30.66 14.62
C GLY A 152 -13.25 30.44 15.95
N LEU A 153 -14.45 30.98 16.11
CA LEU A 153 -15.25 30.85 17.32
C LEU A 153 -16.16 29.60 17.25
N PRO A 154 -16.50 28.99 18.38
CA PRO A 154 -17.43 27.88 18.44
C PRO A 154 -18.81 28.30 17.95
N ILE A 155 -19.48 27.41 17.25
CA ILE A 155 -20.85 27.57 16.75
C ILE A 155 -21.78 26.74 17.63
N GLU A 156 -22.81 27.36 18.17
CA GLU A 156 -23.80 26.70 19.03
C GLU A 156 -25.16 26.62 18.33
N SER A 157 -25.89 25.53 18.49
CA SER A 157 -27.28 25.39 18.16
C SER A 157 -28.09 25.79 19.38
N GLN A 158 -29.08 26.65 19.21
CA GLN A 158 -29.95 27.13 20.26
C GLN A 158 -31.37 26.56 20.10
N THR A 159 -32.01 26.19 21.19
CA THR A 159 -33.44 25.90 21.17
C THR A 159 -34.24 27.24 21.14
N VAL A 160 -35.45 27.18 20.64
CA VAL A 160 -36.33 28.38 20.60
C VAL A 160 -36.46 28.98 21.99
N GLN A 161 -36.59 28.17 23.05
CA GLN A 161 -36.61 28.62 24.44
C GLN A 161 -35.35 29.41 24.83
N GLN A 162 -34.16 28.89 24.50
CA GLN A 162 -32.89 29.58 24.79
C GLN A 162 -32.79 30.93 24.04
N MET A 163 -33.31 30.98 22.78
CA MET A 163 -33.36 32.23 22.01
C MET A 163 -34.27 33.24 22.65
N VAL A 164 -35.46 32.79 23.11
CA VAL A 164 -36.42 33.63 23.87
C VAL A 164 -35.80 34.16 25.15
N ASP A 165 -35.21 33.27 25.95
CA ASP A 165 -34.57 33.63 27.22
C ASP A 165 -33.52 34.72 27.00
N ARG A 166 -32.64 34.53 25.99
CA ARG A 166 -31.60 35.49 25.61
C ARG A 166 -32.15 36.83 25.12
N MET A 167 -33.32 36.83 24.46
CA MET A 167 -33.96 38.05 24.03
C MET A 167 -34.65 38.78 25.20
N VAL A 168 -35.23 38.05 26.12
CA VAL A 168 -35.90 38.62 27.32
C VAL A 168 -34.89 39.22 28.31
N GLU A 169 -33.64 38.69 28.34
CA GLU A 169 -32.53 39.24 29.10
C GLU A 169 -32.02 40.60 28.60
N LEU A 170 -32.41 41.02 27.40
CA LEU A 170 -32.07 42.35 26.88
C LEU A 170 -32.78 43.46 27.75
N PRO A 171 -32.18 44.66 27.81
CA PRO A 171 -32.77 45.75 28.58
C PRO A 171 -34.23 46.03 28.19
N GLU A 172 -35.09 46.24 29.18
CA GLU A 172 -36.49 46.61 28.92
C GLU A 172 -36.60 47.82 27.99
N LYS A 173 -37.63 47.83 27.13
CA LYS A 173 -37.86 48.85 26.09
C LYS A 173 -36.87 48.84 24.93
N THR A 174 -35.93 47.89 24.83
CA THR A 174 -35.11 47.71 23.63
C THR A 174 -36.04 47.45 22.43
N ARG A 175 -35.86 48.24 21.39
CA ARG A 175 -36.63 48.12 20.14
C ARG A 175 -35.82 47.46 19.08
N GLY A 176 -36.42 46.56 18.33
CA GLY A 176 -35.75 45.89 17.24
C GLY A 176 -36.70 45.17 16.26
N TYR A 177 -36.11 44.64 15.23
CA TYR A 177 -36.80 43.86 14.20
C TYR A 177 -36.32 42.42 14.29
N LEU A 178 -37.27 41.48 14.31
CA LEU A 178 -36.96 40.08 14.08
C LEU A 178 -36.99 39.81 12.60
N LEU A 179 -35.83 39.42 12.03
CA LEU A 179 -35.62 39.28 10.62
C LEU A 179 -35.34 37.79 10.27
N ALA A 180 -35.88 37.35 9.16
CA ALA A 180 -35.58 36.09 8.54
C ALA A 180 -34.70 36.32 7.30
N PRO A 181 -33.40 36.00 7.33
CA PRO A 181 -32.49 36.26 6.21
C PRO A 181 -32.62 35.16 5.15
N VAL A 182 -33.57 35.36 4.21
CA VAL A 182 -33.96 34.37 3.20
C VAL A 182 -33.07 34.35 1.97
N VAL A 183 -32.35 35.45 1.66
CA VAL A 183 -31.41 35.55 0.55
C VAL A 183 -30.12 36.16 1.07
N ARG A 184 -28.97 35.47 0.88
CA ARG A 184 -27.64 35.94 1.24
C ARG A 184 -26.68 35.81 0.09
N GLY A 185 -26.18 36.93 -0.44
CA GLY A 185 -25.20 37.00 -1.51
C GLY A 185 -25.55 36.23 -2.78
N ARG A 186 -26.86 36.07 -3.09
CA ARG A 186 -27.33 35.32 -4.25
C ARG A 186 -27.75 36.26 -5.37
N LYS A 187 -27.45 35.85 -6.61
CA LYS A 187 -27.90 36.52 -7.83
C LYS A 187 -29.34 36.12 -8.17
N GLY A 188 -30.16 37.02 -8.53
CA GLY A 188 -31.57 36.74 -8.88
C GLY A 188 -32.45 37.98 -8.85
N GLU A 189 -33.67 37.92 -9.42
CA GLU A 189 -34.67 38.96 -9.37
C GLU A 189 -35.62 38.84 -8.18
N PHE A 190 -35.78 37.66 -7.62
CA PHE A 190 -36.55 37.28 -6.43
C PHE A 190 -38.04 37.74 -6.41
N LYS A 191 -38.60 38.09 -7.56
CA LYS A 191 -39.99 38.56 -7.68
C LYS A 191 -41.04 37.53 -7.26
N LYS A 192 -40.79 36.25 -7.57
CA LYS A 192 -41.68 35.15 -7.22
C LYS A 192 -41.67 34.91 -5.73
N GLU A 193 -40.47 34.88 -5.13
CA GLU A 193 -40.26 34.69 -3.73
C GLU A 193 -40.89 35.84 -2.92
N MET A 194 -40.74 37.10 -3.33
CA MET A 194 -41.40 38.25 -2.70
C MET A 194 -42.91 38.15 -2.74
N ALA A 195 -43.48 37.75 -3.88
CA ALA A 195 -44.93 37.53 -3.99
C ALA A 195 -45.43 36.38 -3.09
N ASP A 196 -44.59 35.36 -2.88
CA ASP A 196 -44.93 34.24 -2.01
C ASP A 196 -44.83 34.61 -0.53
N TRP A 197 -43.88 35.43 -0.12
CA TRP A 197 -43.78 35.95 1.25
C TRP A 197 -45.00 36.89 1.54
N LEU A 198 -45.40 37.70 0.60
CA LEU A 198 -46.60 38.53 0.71
C LEU A 198 -47.87 37.67 0.92
N LYS A 199 -48.03 36.59 0.16
CA LYS A 199 -49.14 35.61 0.31
C LYS A 199 -49.16 34.95 1.66
N ARG A 200 -47.97 34.70 2.25
CA ARG A 200 -47.81 34.13 3.61
C ARG A 200 -48.09 35.14 4.72
N GLY A 201 -48.39 36.41 4.38
CA GLY A 201 -48.80 37.46 5.32
C GLY A 201 -47.66 38.40 5.73
N PHE A 202 -46.43 38.23 5.28
CA PHE A 202 -45.34 39.15 5.53
C PHE A 202 -45.50 40.41 4.70
N GLN A 203 -45.31 41.57 5.30
CA GLN A 203 -45.55 42.87 4.64
C GLN A 203 -44.25 43.58 4.28
N ARG A 204 -43.14 43.30 4.97
CA ARG A 204 -41.90 44.06 4.85
C ARG A 204 -40.69 43.17 4.60
N VAL A 205 -39.76 43.71 3.84
CA VAL A 205 -38.47 43.14 3.60
C VAL A 205 -37.36 44.18 3.81
N LYS A 206 -36.17 43.72 4.15
CA LYS A 206 -34.97 44.54 4.14
C LYS A 206 -34.13 44.05 2.97
N VAL A 207 -33.93 44.92 1.94
CA VAL A 207 -33.17 44.57 0.74
C VAL A 207 -31.87 45.34 0.73
N ASN A 208 -30.73 44.65 0.67
CA ASN A 208 -29.40 45.26 0.63
C ASN A 208 -29.16 46.33 1.73
N GLY A 209 -29.77 46.12 2.91
CA GLY A 209 -29.61 47.00 4.06
C GLY A 209 -30.74 48.04 4.27
N GLU A 210 -31.68 48.20 3.33
CA GLU A 210 -32.78 49.17 3.39
C GLU A 210 -34.15 48.48 3.50
N PHE A 211 -35.05 49.06 4.33
CA PHE A 211 -36.40 48.53 4.55
C PHE A 211 -37.41 49.02 3.48
N TYR A 212 -38.22 48.07 2.98
CA TYR A 212 -39.28 48.31 2.03
C TYR A 212 -40.58 47.57 2.40
N GLU A 213 -41.73 48.10 2.05
CA GLU A 213 -42.94 47.29 1.91
C GLU A 213 -42.72 46.34 0.70
N ILE A 214 -43.16 45.06 0.80
CA ILE A 214 -42.88 44.07 -0.27
C ILE A 214 -43.41 44.57 -1.64
N PRO A 215 -44.60 45.20 -1.78
CA PRO A 215 -45.04 45.73 -3.05
C PRO A 215 -44.17 46.87 -3.63
N ASP A 216 -43.49 47.62 -2.75
CA ASP A 216 -42.66 48.77 -3.10
C ASP A 216 -41.17 48.45 -3.19
N ALA A 217 -40.82 47.20 -3.06
CA ALA A 217 -39.43 46.75 -3.13
C ALA A 217 -38.82 46.99 -4.53
N PRO A 218 -37.58 47.48 -4.63
CA PRO A 218 -36.99 47.81 -5.92
C PRO A 218 -36.82 46.54 -6.78
N ALA A 219 -36.95 46.72 -8.09
CA ALA A 219 -36.65 45.63 -9.04
C ALA A 219 -35.19 45.29 -9.01
N LEU A 220 -34.86 44.04 -8.66
CA LEU A 220 -33.50 43.56 -8.47
C LEU A 220 -32.91 43.06 -9.80
N ASP A 221 -31.65 43.42 -10.08
CA ASP A 221 -30.96 42.97 -11.29
C ASP A 221 -30.31 41.58 -11.02
N LYS A 222 -30.70 40.62 -11.87
CA LYS A 222 -30.19 39.24 -11.82
C LYS A 222 -28.66 39.07 -11.93
N LYS A 223 -27.95 40.11 -12.35
CA LYS A 223 -26.49 40.09 -12.51
C LYS A 223 -25.75 40.36 -11.22
N PHE A 224 -26.35 41.02 -10.25
CA PHE A 224 -25.76 41.39 -8.99
C PHE A 224 -26.15 40.40 -7.87
N LYS A 225 -25.38 40.38 -6.82
CA LYS A 225 -25.67 39.63 -5.57
C LYS A 225 -26.55 40.52 -4.69
N HIS A 226 -27.57 39.93 -4.08
CA HIS A 226 -28.51 40.62 -3.20
C HIS A 226 -28.62 39.90 -1.87
N ASP A 227 -28.89 40.67 -0.82
CA ASP A 227 -29.25 40.22 0.51
C ASP A 227 -30.68 40.67 0.79
N ILE A 228 -31.54 39.72 1.24
CA ILE A 228 -32.93 39.98 1.55
C ILE A 228 -33.29 39.35 2.88
N ASP A 229 -33.70 40.15 3.84
CA ASP A 229 -34.24 39.72 5.13
C ASP A 229 -35.76 40.01 5.14
N VAL A 230 -36.59 38.98 5.42
CA VAL A 230 -38.02 39.20 5.68
C VAL A 230 -38.21 39.68 7.10
N VAL A 231 -38.98 40.77 7.31
CA VAL A 231 -39.33 41.27 8.64
C VAL A 231 -40.47 40.42 9.18
N VAL A 232 -40.17 39.54 10.16
CA VAL A 232 -41.15 38.66 10.79
C VAL A 232 -41.94 39.39 11.85
N ASP A 233 -41.24 40.12 12.75
CA ASP A 233 -41.91 40.86 13.82
C ASP A 233 -41.15 42.15 14.16
N ARG A 234 -41.89 43.15 14.74
CA ARG A 234 -41.31 44.32 15.37
C ARG A 234 -41.51 44.22 16.87
N ILE A 235 -40.42 44.19 17.58
CA ILE A 235 -40.36 43.80 19.00
C ILE A 235 -39.92 44.99 19.84
N VAL A 236 -40.61 45.17 20.96
CA VAL A 236 -40.19 46.04 22.06
C VAL A 236 -40.08 45.12 23.30
N ILE A 237 -38.87 44.92 23.80
CA ILE A 237 -38.62 43.97 24.89
C ILE A 237 -39.43 44.34 26.13
N ARG A 238 -40.18 43.34 26.64
CA ARG A 238 -40.96 43.37 27.84
C ARG A 238 -40.99 41.97 28.48
N PRO A 239 -41.16 41.85 29.82
CA PRO A 239 -41.13 40.54 30.47
C PRO A 239 -42.23 39.55 30.05
N ASP A 240 -43.37 40.07 29.52
CA ASP A 240 -44.54 39.29 29.15
C ASP A 240 -44.55 38.78 27.70
N LEU A 241 -43.45 38.97 26.96
CA LEU A 241 -43.35 38.65 25.55
C LEU A 241 -43.02 37.21 25.20
N GLY A 242 -42.72 36.33 26.14
CA GLY A 242 -42.14 35.03 25.94
C GLY A 242 -42.85 34.16 24.87
N ALA A 243 -44.18 34.04 24.95
CA ALA A 243 -44.96 33.24 24.01
C ALA A 243 -44.94 33.83 22.59
N ARG A 244 -45.10 35.13 22.46
CA ARG A 244 -45.07 35.82 21.18
C ARG A 244 -43.68 35.74 20.51
N LEU A 245 -42.63 35.87 21.31
CA LEU A 245 -41.27 35.71 20.81
C LEU A 245 -41.01 34.32 20.29
N ALA A 246 -41.53 33.30 20.98
CA ALA A 246 -41.39 31.90 20.53
C ALA A 246 -42.06 31.69 19.18
N ASP A 247 -43.32 32.13 19.01
CA ASP A 247 -44.04 32.02 17.74
C ASP A 247 -43.34 32.76 16.58
N SER A 248 -42.86 33.99 16.85
CA SER A 248 -42.15 34.79 15.86
C SER A 248 -40.80 34.21 15.51
N LEU A 249 -40.06 33.65 16.46
CA LEU A 249 -38.81 32.96 16.20
C LEU A 249 -39.01 31.67 15.40
N GLU A 250 -40.05 30.88 15.74
CA GLU A 250 -40.38 29.67 14.96
C GLU A 250 -40.68 30.00 13.51
N GLN A 251 -41.45 31.02 13.23
CA GLN A 251 -41.75 31.51 11.89
C GLN A 251 -40.47 31.98 11.16
N ALA A 252 -39.60 32.72 11.83
CA ALA A 252 -38.36 33.17 11.23
C ALA A 252 -37.41 31.99 10.92
N LEU A 253 -37.31 31.02 11.83
CA LEU A 253 -36.47 29.80 11.63
C LEU A 253 -37.00 28.90 10.53
N GLU A 254 -38.35 28.79 10.38
CA GLU A 254 -38.97 28.01 9.30
C GLU A 254 -38.70 28.64 7.92
N LEU A 255 -38.78 29.96 7.80
CA LEU A 255 -38.50 30.69 6.54
C LEU A 255 -37.07 30.53 6.04
N THR A 256 -36.12 30.38 6.96
CA THR A 256 -34.67 30.46 6.68
C THR A 256 -33.94 29.14 6.85
N ASP A 257 -34.68 28.06 7.11
CA ASP A 257 -34.11 26.76 7.45
C ASP A 257 -33.20 26.82 8.70
N GLY A 258 -33.60 27.61 9.70
CA GLY A 258 -33.03 27.59 11.04
C GLY A 258 -32.20 28.80 11.47
N ILE A 259 -32.36 29.96 10.84
CA ILE A 259 -31.67 31.20 11.24
C ILE A 259 -32.67 32.34 11.48
N ALA A 260 -32.50 33.07 12.58
CA ALA A 260 -33.25 34.29 12.85
C ALA A 260 -32.27 35.39 13.31
N VAL A 261 -32.57 36.64 12.98
CA VAL A 261 -31.73 37.79 13.32
C VAL A 261 -32.57 38.81 14.07
N PHE A 262 -32.12 39.22 15.27
CA PHE A 262 -32.64 40.37 15.96
C PHE A 262 -31.78 41.58 15.64
N GLU A 263 -32.33 42.60 14.97
CA GLU A 263 -31.64 43.84 14.63
C GLU A 263 -32.16 44.96 15.53
N TYR A 264 -31.24 45.61 16.23
CA TYR A 264 -31.57 46.75 17.08
C TYR A 264 -32.02 47.94 16.24
N ALA A 265 -33.12 48.58 16.59
CA ALA A 265 -33.64 49.72 15.87
C ALA A 265 -32.79 51.00 16.11
N ASP A 266 -32.29 51.16 17.32
CA ASP A 266 -31.68 52.38 17.81
C ASP A 266 -30.18 52.30 18.05
N GLU A 267 -29.56 51.09 17.91
CA GLU A 267 -28.14 50.89 18.14
C GLU A 267 -27.40 50.57 16.84
N LYS A 268 -26.29 51.25 16.60
CA LYS A 268 -25.40 51.00 15.48
C LYS A 268 -24.00 50.65 15.96
N LEU A 269 -23.27 49.90 15.15
CA LEU A 269 -21.84 49.61 15.34
C LEU A 269 -21.01 50.84 14.90
N ASP A 270 -19.72 50.82 15.26
CA ASP A 270 -18.78 51.93 14.92
C ASP A 270 -18.63 52.12 13.39
N ASN A 271 -18.92 51.10 12.61
CA ASN A 271 -18.92 51.15 11.13
C ASN A 271 -20.23 51.73 10.53
N GLY A 272 -21.19 52.10 11.36
CA GLY A 272 -22.50 52.69 10.95
C GLY A 272 -23.59 51.64 10.64
N GLU A 273 -23.29 50.34 10.66
CA GLU A 273 -24.27 49.29 10.48
C GLU A 273 -25.12 49.10 11.73
N ALA A 274 -26.36 48.62 11.55
CA ALA A 274 -27.24 48.29 12.67
C ALA A 274 -26.66 47.12 13.47
N LYS A 275 -26.65 47.23 14.80
CA LYS A 275 -26.26 46.13 15.71
C LYS A 275 -27.24 44.96 15.55
N ARG A 276 -26.73 43.75 15.41
CA ARG A 276 -27.49 42.53 15.18
C ARG A 276 -27.09 41.41 16.14
N VAL A 277 -28.06 40.63 16.57
CA VAL A 277 -27.87 39.35 17.27
C VAL A 277 -28.47 38.26 16.40
N THR A 278 -27.65 37.30 16.03
CA THR A 278 -28.12 36.18 15.23
C THR A 278 -28.38 34.97 16.12
N PHE A 279 -29.53 34.35 15.91
CA PHE A 279 -29.94 33.10 16.53
C PHE A 279 -29.93 31.98 15.48
N SER A 280 -29.61 30.78 15.90
CA SER A 280 -29.69 29.62 15.00
C SER A 280 -30.16 28.39 15.76
N SER A 281 -31.15 27.70 15.19
CA SER A 281 -31.60 26.39 15.65
C SER A 281 -30.70 25.28 15.08
N LYS A 282 -29.83 25.59 14.10
CA LYS A 282 -28.81 24.75 13.53
C LYS A 282 -27.43 25.31 13.85
N PHE A 283 -26.37 24.48 13.65
CA PHE A 283 -25.00 24.95 13.79
C PHE A 283 -24.65 25.93 12.66
N ALA A 284 -24.84 27.20 12.88
CA ALA A 284 -24.60 28.25 11.88
C ALA A 284 -23.75 29.39 12.45
N CYS A 285 -22.80 29.85 11.63
CA CYS A 285 -21.99 31.02 11.95
C CYS A 285 -22.76 32.30 11.57
N PRO A 286 -23.02 33.21 12.56
CA PRO A 286 -23.79 34.43 12.26
C PRO A 286 -23.04 35.41 11.35
N VAL A 287 -21.70 35.34 11.30
CA VAL A 287 -20.87 36.28 10.54
C VAL A 287 -20.71 35.85 9.07
N SER A 288 -20.38 34.57 8.83
CA SER A 288 -20.06 34.08 7.49
C SER A 288 -21.24 33.37 6.79
N GLY A 289 -22.29 33.03 7.51
CA GLY A 289 -23.40 32.22 7.01
C GLY A 289 -23.02 30.74 6.85
N PHE A 290 -21.82 30.33 7.30
CA PHE A 290 -21.40 28.93 7.27
C PHE A 290 -22.30 28.09 8.19
N THR A 291 -22.89 27.03 7.64
CA THR A 291 -23.83 26.17 8.35
C THR A 291 -23.39 24.71 8.28
N ILE A 292 -23.56 24.01 9.40
CA ILE A 292 -23.42 22.55 9.46
C ILE A 292 -24.84 21.99 9.64
N PRO A 293 -25.40 21.32 8.64
CA PRO A 293 -26.81 20.91 8.68
C PRO A 293 -27.07 19.90 9.79
N GLU A 294 -26.16 18.96 9.98
CA GLU A 294 -26.31 17.89 10.98
C GLU A 294 -24.94 17.30 11.33
N ILE A 295 -24.67 17.12 12.65
CA ILE A 295 -23.42 16.52 13.13
C ILE A 295 -23.66 15.04 13.45
N GLU A 296 -23.48 14.18 12.46
CA GLU A 296 -23.64 12.74 12.55
C GLU A 296 -22.35 12.03 12.13
N PRO A 297 -22.14 10.75 12.48
CA PRO A 297 -20.95 10.00 12.08
C PRO A 297 -20.70 9.96 10.57
N ARG A 298 -21.78 10.01 9.73
CA ARG A 298 -21.65 10.05 8.26
C ARG A 298 -20.99 11.33 7.73
N LEU A 299 -21.08 12.45 8.45
CA LEU A 299 -20.42 13.70 8.11
C LEU A 299 -18.88 13.56 8.09
N PHE A 300 -18.33 12.68 8.92
CA PHE A 300 -16.90 12.43 9.03
C PHE A 300 -16.41 11.25 8.17
N SER A 301 -17.25 10.73 7.29
CA SER A 301 -16.90 9.63 6.39
C SER A 301 -16.52 10.16 5.01
N PHE A 302 -15.29 9.95 4.60
CA PHE A 302 -14.86 10.26 3.23
C PHE A 302 -15.29 9.22 2.20
N ASN A 303 -15.88 8.09 2.63
CA ASN A 303 -16.50 7.08 1.76
C ASN A 303 -18.00 7.35 1.51
N ASN A 304 -18.56 8.37 2.15
CA ASN A 304 -19.96 8.77 2.01
C ASN A 304 -20.03 10.16 1.36
N PRO A 305 -20.86 10.37 0.33
CA PRO A 305 -21.02 11.68 -0.31
C PRO A 305 -21.42 12.81 0.64
N PHE A 306 -22.03 12.49 1.78
CA PHE A 306 -22.39 13.48 2.80
C PHE A 306 -21.17 14.14 3.46
N GLY A 307 -20.08 13.38 3.66
CA GLY A 307 -18.84 13.86 4.31
C GLY A 307 -17.67 14.04 3.36
N ALA A 308 -17.65 13.36 2.21
CA ALA A 308 -16.55 13.40 1.25
C ALA A 308 -16.37 14.78 0.63
N CYS A 309 -15.12 15.20 0.43
CA CYS A 309 -14.81 16.39 -0.34
C CYS A 309 -15.35 16.26 -1.78
N PRO A 310 -16.18 17.20 -2.27
CA PRO A 310 -16.83 17.07 -3.57
C PRO A 310 -15.88 17.25 -4.77
N ILE A 311 -14.67 17.79 -4.55
CA ILE A 311 -13.68 18.00 -5.62
C ILE A 311 -12.88 16.71 -5.88
N CYS A 312 -12.36 16.07 -4.83
CA CYS A 312 -11.58 14.83 -4.94
C CYS A 312 -12.39 13.57 -4.62
N ASP A 313 -13.69 13.68 -4.42
CA ASP A 313 -14.59 12.57 -4.08
C ASP A 313 -14.08 11.69 -2.94
N GLY A 314 -13.49 12.31 -1.91
CA GLY A 314 -12.95 11.64 -0.72
C GLY A 314 -11.59 10.97 -0.93
N LEU A 315 -10.91 11.17 -2.06
CA LEU A 315 -9.60 10.59 -2.33
C LEU A 315 -8.47 11.36 -1.63
N GLY A 316 -8.65 12.67 -1.41
CA GLY A 316 -7.65 13.54 -0.79
C GLY A 316 -6.58 14.05 -1.75
N HIS A 317 -6.51 13.51 -2.95
CA HIS A 317 -5.57 13.91 -4.01
C HIS A 317 -6.29 13.96 -5.35
N GLU A 318 -5.70 14.64 -6.29
CA GLU A 318 -6.14 14.76 -7.67
C GLU A 318 -4.99 14.35 -8.59
N MET A 319 -5.33 13.61 -9.65
CA MET A 319 -4.38 13.32 -10.72
C MET A 319 -4.32 14.56 -11.62
N ARG A 320 -3.16 15.21 -11.68
CA ARG A 320 -2.92 16.38 -12.54
C ARG A 320 -1.70 16.13 -13.41
N ILE A 321 -1.72 16.71 -14.60
CA ILE A 321 -0.53 16.72 -15.46
C ILE A 321 0.57 17.49 -14.75
N ASP A 322 1.72 16.84 -14.59
CA ASP A 322 2.87 17.36 -13.85
C ASP A 322 3.78 18.15 -14.79
N PRO A 323 4.01 19.45 -14.55
CA PRO A 323 4.94 20.27 -15.35
C PRO A 323 6.35 19.67 -15.47
N ASP A 324 6.85 19.03 -14.41
CA ASP A 324 8.18 18.44 -14.39
C ASP A 324 8.26 17.12 -15.17
N MET A 325 7.12 16.42 -15.36
CA MET A 325 7.02 15.29 -16.27
C MET A 325 6.87 15.73 -17.72
N ILE A 326 6.27 16.91 -17.97
CA ILE A 326 6.21 17.50 -19.30
C ILE A 326 7.59 17.95 -19.77
N VAL A 327 8.37 18.56 -18.88
CA VAL A 327 9.75 19.01 -19.16
C VAL A 327 10.72 18.34 -18.18
N PRO A 328 11.06 17.08 -18.38
CA PRO A 328 11.88 16.32 -17.45
C PRO A 328 13.35 16.76 -17.40
N ASP A 329 13.86 17.36 -18.45
CA ASP A 329 15.23 17.85 -18.53
C ASP A 329 15.26 19.32 -18.98
N HIS A 330 15.53 20.20 -18.01
CA HIS A 330 15.59 21.65 -18.25
C HIS A 330 16.82 22.10 -19.05
N ALA A 331 17.81 21.24 -19.26
CA ALA A 331 18.97 21.51 -20.11
C ALA A 331 18.67 21.25 -21.60
N LEU A 332 17.61 20.54 -21.92
CA LEU A 332 17.20 20.30 -23.28
C LEU A 332 16.58 21.55 -23.91
N THR A 333 16.79 21.69 -25.23
CA THR A 333 16.16 22.72 -26.04
C THR A 333 14.82 22.26 -26.57
N LEU A 334 13.89 23.16 -26.89
CA LEU A 334 12.62 22.81 -27.54
C LEU A 334 12.82 22.02 -28.82
N LYS A 335 13.84 22.37 -29.62
CA LYS A 335 14.21 21.67 -30.85
C LYS A 335 14.72 20.24 -30.62
N LYS A 336 15.33 19.97 -29.44
CA LYS A 336 15.80 18.65 -29.04
C LYS A 336 14.77 17.85 -28.22
N GLY A 337 13.53 18.32 -28.14
CA GLY A 337 12.45 17.61 -27.48
C GLY A 337 12.32 17.85 -25.99
N ALA A 338 12.60 19.06 -25.50
CA ALA A 338 12.40 19.44 -24.09
C ALA A 338 10.97 19.13 -23.60
N ILE A 339 9.95 19.19 -24.47
CA ILE A 339 8.58 18.80 -24.16
C ILE A 339 8.38 17.31 -24.43
N ALA A 340 8.50 16.49 -23.42
CA ALA A 340 8.52 15.04 -23.51
C ALA A 340 7.31 14.43 -24.26
N PRO A 341 6.04 14.85 -24.04
CA PRO A 341 4.89 14.30 -24.77
C PRO A 341 4.95 14.54 -26.29
N TRP A 342 5.64 15.59 -26.73
CA TRP A 342 5.75 15.98 -28.13
C TRP A 342 7.06 15.56 -28.79
N ALA A 343 8.05 15.13 -28.01
CA ALA A 343 9.41 14.83 -28.46
C ALA A 343 9.49 13.70 -29.51
N LYS A 344 8.57 12.73 -29.43
CA LYS A 344 8.50 11.58 -30.35
C LYS A 344 7.43 11.74 -31.42
N SER A 345 6.74 12.87 -31.50
CA SER A 345 5.68 13.08 -32.49
C SER A 345 6.26 13.34 -33.86
N THR A 346 5.77 12.60 -34.85
CA THR A 346 6.09 12.80 -36.26
C THR A 346 5.29 13.93 -36.91
N SER A 347 4.30 14.47 -36.21
CA SER A 347 3.46 15.56 -36.71
C SER A 347 4.21 16.89 -36.69
N PRO A 348 4.29 17.61 -37.83
CA PRO A 348 4.91 18.94 -37.89
C PRO A 348 4.13 19.99 -37.09
N TYR A 349 2.89 19.72 -36.74
CA TYR A 349 1.99 20.63 -36.02
C TYR A 349 2.62 21.16 -34.71
N TYR A 350 3.19 20.27 -33.89
CA TYR A 350 3.74 20.67 -32.60
C TYR A 350 5.00 21.55 -32.73
N GLY A 351 5.87 21.23 -33.71
CA GLY A 351 7.07 22.03 -34.03
C GLY A 351 6.70 23.43 -34.48
N GLN A 352 5.75 23.53 -35.41
CA GLN A 352 5.26 24.81 -35.96
C GLN A 352 4.55 25.66 -34.89
N THR A 353 3.81 25.01 -33.97
CA THR A 353 3.20 25.70 -32.81
C THR A 353 4.25 26.30 -31.90
N LEU A 354 5.31 25.58 -31.57
CA LEU A 354 6.42 26.07 -30.74
C LEU A 354 7.21 27.18 -31.46
N GLU A 355 7.40 27.12 -32.76
CA GLU A 355 8.03 28.20 -33.56
C GLU A 355 7.20 29.47 -33.55
N ALA A 356 5.86 29.33 -33.65
CA ALA A 356 4.96 30.49 -33.55
C ALA A 356 5.03 31.15 -32.17
N LEU A 357 5.06 30.37 -31.09
CA LEU A 357 5.25 30.87 -29.72
C LEU A 357 6.63 31.51 -29.55
N ALA A 358 7.68 30.91 -30.12
CA ALA A 358 9.03 31.47 -30.07
C ALA A 358 9.10 32.85 -30.72
N LYS A 359 8.43 33.00 -31.86
CA LYS A 359 8.34 34.29 -32.56
C LYS A 359 7.51 35.33 -31.79
N HIS A 360 6.42 34.88 -31.16
CA HIS A 360 5.53 35.76 -30.39
C HIS A 360 6.20 36.31 -29.12
N PHE A 361 6.87 35.43 -28.34
CA PHE A 361 7.53 35.77 -27.09
C PHE A 361 9.00 36.18 -27.25
N GLY A 362 9.57 36.17 -28.46
CA GLY A 362 10.91 36.64 -28.78
C GLY A 362 12.03 35.76 -28.22
N PHE A 363 11.87 34.43 -28.18
CA PHE A 363 12.90 33.50 -27.71
C PHE A 363 13.40 32.57 -28.83
N SER A 364 14.57 31.95 -28.63
CA SER A 364 15.11 30.97 -29.58
C SER A 364 14.79 29.53 -29.18
N MET A 365 14.34 28.73 -30.15
CA MET A 365 14.08 27.28 -30.01
C MET A 365 15.33 26.45 -29.67
N THR A 366 16.53 27.03 -29.85
CA THR A 366 17.81 26.37 -29.59
C THR A 366 18.40 26.68 -28.22
N LYS A 367 17.74 27.50 -27.41
CA LYS A 367 18.12 27.74 -26.02
C LYS A 367 17.61 26.63 -25.10
N PRO A 368 18.36 26.26 -24.05
CA PRO A 368 17.86 25.38 -23.02
C PRO A 368 16.56 25.88 -22.41
N TRP A 369 15.67 24.96 -21.99
CA TRP A 369 14.42 25.32 -21.34
C TRP A 369 14.60 26.24 -20.13
N SER A 370 15.64 26.00 -19.33
CA SER A 370 15.99 26.82 -18.17
C SER A 370 16.30 28.30 -18.49
N GLU A 371 16.76 28.57 -19.70
CA GLU A 371 17.14 29.91 -20.14
C GLU A 371 16.01 30.65 -20.86
N LEU A 372 14.84 29.99 -21.07
CA LEU A 372 13.70 30.65 -21.69
C LEU A 372 13.05 31.65 -20.70
N PRO A 373 12.49 32.77 -21.21
CA PRO A 373 11.75 33.70 -20.39
C PRO A 373 10.62 33.02 -19.59
N GLU A 374 10.40 33.43 -18.37
CA GLU A 374 9.39 32.80 -17.49
C GLU A 374 7.97 32.87 -18.07
N ASN A 375 7.62 34.03 -18.66
CA ASN A 375 6.33 34.21 -19.34
C ASN A 375 6.16 33.24 -20.51
N ALA A 376 7.22 33.00 -21.29
CA ALA A 376 7.20 32.03 -22.40
C ALA A 376 7.04 30.60 -21.86
N ARG A 377 7.77 30.21 -20.82
CA ARG A 377 7.62 28.89 -20.17
C ARG A 377 6.19 28.67 -19.64
N LYS A 378 5.63 29.68 -18.95
CA LYS A 378 4.24 29.62 -18.47
C LYS A 378 3.24 29.53 -19.63
N ALA A 379 3.43 30.31 -20.69
CA ALA A 379 2.57 30.25 -21.87
C ALA A 379 2.62 28.90 -22.58
N ILE A 380 3.80 28.29 -22.71
CA ILE A 380 3.95 26.96 -23.31
C ILE A 380 3.23 25.90 -22.46
N LEU A 381 3.40 25.92 -21.15
CA LEU A 381 2.79 24.92 -20.26
C LEU A 381 1.26 25.12 -20.07
N PHE A 382 0.84 26.33 -19.73
CA PHE A 382 -0.52 26.61 -19.27
C PHE A 382 -1.39 27.40 -20.27
N GLY A 383 -0.77 27.86 -21.37
CA GLY A 383 -1.46 28.64 -22.42
C GLY A 383 -1.32 30.15 -22.28
N THR A 384 -1.81 30.86 -23.31
CA THR A 384 -1.74 32.32 -23.41
C THR A 384 -2.97 33.04 -22.85
N GLY A 385 -3.89 32.31 -22.20
CA GLY A 385 -5.13 32.85 -21.66
C GLY A 385 -6.04 33.39 -22.80
N THR A 386 -6.28 34.72 -22.80
CA THR A 386 -7.06 35.39 -23.87
C THR A 386 -6.18 36.00 -24.96
N GLU A 387 -4.84 36.00 -24.81
CA GLU A 387 -3.90 36.58 -25.75
C GLU A 387 -3.78 35.73 -27.02
N PRO A 388 -4.14 36.27 -28.22
CA PRO A 388 -4.12 35.52 -29.46
C PRO A 388 -2.71 35.46 -30.06
N VAL A 389 -2.25 34.26 -30.38
CA VAL A 389 -0.99 34.01 -31.08
C VAL A 389 -1.23 33.72 -32.54
N ARG A 390 -0.44 34.27 -33.42
CA ARG A 390 -0.47 33.99 -34.87
C ARG A 390 0.30 32.74 -35.15
N MET A 391 -0.37 31.66 -35.50
CA MET A 391 0.18 30.34 -35.81
C MET A 391 0.00 30.04 -37.29
N ALA A 392 1.09 29.74 -38.00
CA ALA A 392 1.11 29.31 -39.36
C ALA A 392 1.41 27.82 -39.45
N TYR A 393 0.57 27.07 -40.11
CA TYR A 393 0.69 25.62 -40.26
C TYR A 393 0.86 25.27 -41.75
N ASN A 394 1.80 24.34 -41.99
CA ASN A 394 2.03 23.76 -43.30
C ASN A 394 2.18 22.24 -43.16
N ASP A 395 1.28 21.48 -43.78
CA ASP A 395 1.27 20.01 -43.81
C ASP A 395 1.91 19.42 -45.08
N GLY A 396 2.51 20.26 -45.91
CA GLY A 396 3.09 19.88 -47.20
C GLY A 396 2.09 19.96 -48.34
N LEU A 397 0.80 20.00 -48.10
CA LEU A 397 -0.28 20.11 -49.12
C LEU A 397 -1.02 21.44 -49.01
N ARG A 398 -1.19 21.93 -47.81
CA ARG A 398 -1.93 23.17 -47.46
C ARG A 398 -1.15 24.00 -46.47
N SER A 399 -1.20 25.34 -46.69
CA SER A 399 -0.70 26.31 -45.73
C SER A 399 -1.86 27.19 -45.26
N TYR A 400 -2.04 27.33 -43.95
CA TYR A 400 -3.05 28.21 -43.40
C TYR A 400 -2.55 28.89 -42.14
N GLU A 401 -3.09 30.09 -41.87
CA GLU A 401 -2.79 30.85 -40.66
C GLU A 401 -4.01 30.96 -39.78
N VAL A 402 -3.79 30.83 -38.48
CA VAL A 402 -4.83 31.00 -37.47
C VAL A 402 -4.36 31.99 -36.40
N LYS A 403 -5.20 32.93 -36.02
CA LYS A 403 -4.94 33.82 -34.88
C LYS A 403 -5.90 33.45 -33.75
N LYS A 404 -5.41 32.72 -32.79
CA LYS A 404 -6.20 32.26 -31.63
C LYS A 404 -5.30 32.14 -30.37
N PRO A 405 -5.89 32.18 -29.18
CA PRO A 405 -5.13 31.85 -27.96
C PRO A 405 -4.55 30.41 -28.04
N PHE A 406 -3.39 30.25 -27.50
CA PHE A 406 -2.79 28.93 -27.36
C PHE A 406 -3.25 28.29 -26.03
N GLU A 407 -3.74 27.07 -26.10
CA GLU A 407 -4.35 26.36 -24.99
C GLU A 407 -3.33 25.98 -23.90
N GLY A 408 -2.06 25.76 -24.26
CA GLY A 408 -1.04 25.20 -23.38
C GLY A 408 -0.94 23.67 -23.43
N VAL A 409 0.25 23.16 -23.19
CA VAL A 409 0.49 21.70 -23.25
C VAL A 409 -0.30 20.96 -22.17
N ILE A 410 -0.27 21.45 -20.93
CA ILE A 410 -0.94 20.83 -19.77
C ILE A 410 -2.45 20.84 -19.98
N THR A 411 -3.02 22.00 -20.28
CA THR A 411 -4.48 22.16 -20.48
C THR A 411 -4.98 21.27 -21.63
N ASN A 412 -4.21 21.19 -22.74
CA ASN A 412 -4.52 20.31 -23.86
C ASN A 412 -4.53 18.83 -23.44
N MET A 413 -3.52 18.40 -22.68
CA MET A 413 -3.42 17.02 -22.24
C MET A 413 -4.52 16.67 -21.23
N GLU A 414 -4.85 17.55 -20.28
CA GLU A 414 -5.96 17.36 -19.34
C GLU A 414 -7.30 17.24 -20.04
N ARG A 415 -7.58 18.11 -21.02
CA ARG A 415 -8.78 18.02 -21.83
C ARG A 415 -8.83 16.70 -22.60
N ARG A 416 -7.75 16.34 -23.31
CA ARG A 416 -7.67 15.08 -24.07
C ARG A 416 -7.84 13.86 -23.18
N TRP A 417 -7.30 13.86 -21.98
CA TRP A 417 -7.47 12.77 -21.01
C TRP A 417 -8.92 12.58 -20.59
N LYS A 418 -9.66 13.67 -20.41
CA LYS A 418 -11.09 13.66 -20.06
C LYS A 418 -11.97 13.22 -21.23
N GLU A 419 -11.65 13.66 -22.44
CA GLU A 419 -12.48 13.46 -23.64
C GLU A 419 -12.21 12.15 -24.39
N THR A 420 -11.06 11.50 -24.17
CA THR A 420 -10.69 10.28 -24.90
C THR A 420 -11.48 9.06 -24.44
N GLU A 421 -12.00 8.28 -25.40
CA GLU A 421 -12.61 6.98 -25.17
C GLU A 421 -11.59 5.83 -25.30
N SER A 422 -10.37 6.10 -25.76
CA SER A 422 -9.30 5.12 -25.93
C SER A 422 -8.54 4.91 -24.63
N ASP A 423 -8.58 3.68 -24.09
CA ASP A 423 -7.83 3.29 -22.90
C ASP A 423 -6.33 3.46 -23.09
N TRP A 424 -5.82 3.15 -24.29
CA TRP A 424 -4.40 3.34 -24.63
C TRP A 424 -4.01 4.83 -24.57
N ALA A 425 -4.83 5.73 -25.15
CA ALA A 425 -4.55 7.17 -25.12
C ALA A 425 -4.62 7.72 -23.70
N ARG A 426 -5.57 7.22 -22.88
CA ARG A 426 -5.70 7.58 -21.48
C ARG A 426 -4.48 7.10 -20.66
N GLU A 427 -4.00 5.89 -20.90
CA GLU A 427 -2.80 5.35 -20.26
C GLU A 427 -1.55 6.14 -20.68
N GLU A 428 -1.39 6.47 -21.94
CA GLU A 428 -0.24 7.23 -22.46
C GLU A 428 -0.19 8.65 -21.88
N ILE A 429 -1.34 9.35 -21.77
CA ILE A 429 -1.42 10.66 -21.14
C ILE A 429 -1.20 10.52 -19.64
N GLY A 430 -1.73 9.47 -19.01
CA GLY A 430 -1.59 9.18 -17.59
C GLY A 430 -0.14 9.07 -17.11
N ARG A 431 0.79 8.74 -18.00
CA ARG A 431 2.23 8.69 -17.71
C ARG A 431 2.84 10.03 -17.35
N PHE A 432 2.14 11.14 -17.68
CA PHE A 432 2.57 12.50 -17.38
C PHE A 432 1.79 13.12 -16.21
N MET A 433 1.03 12.29 -15.48
CA MET A 433 0.25 12.72 -14.33
C MET A 433 0.91 12.34 -13.03
N SER A 434 0.86 13.23 -12.05
CA SER A 434 1.24 12.97 -10.67
C SER A 434 0.06 13.21 -9.72
N GLU A 435 0.10 12.54 -8.57
CA GLU A 435 -0.85 12.76 -7.49
C GLU A 435 -0.49 14.03 -6.73
N THR A 436 -1.38 15.01 -6.72
CA THR A 436 -1.23 16.23 -5.94
C THR A 436 -2.29 16.31 -4.86
N PRO A 437 -1.99 16.80 -3.64
CA PRO A 437 -3.00 17.01 -2.62
C PRO A 437 -4.13 17.88 -3.15
N CYS A 438 -5.38 17.47 -2.93
CA CYS A 438 -6.55 18.25 -3.35
C CYS A 438 -6.54 19.61 -2.65
N ALA A 439 -6.53 20.69 -3.43
CA ALA A 439 -6.49 22.06 -2.91
C ALA A 439 -7.72 22.45 -2.08
N ALA A 440 -8.88 21.84 -2.34
CA ALA A 440 -10.12 22.15 -1.62
C ALA A 440 -10.15 21.59 -0.19
N CYS A 441 -9.61 20.38 0.00
CA CYS A 441 -9.60 19.74 1.32
C CYS A 441 -8.18 19.62 1.92
N ASN A 442 -7.14 20.17 1.30
CA ASN A 442 -5.73 20.08 1.75
C ASN A 442 -5.30 18.63 2.06
N GLY A 443 -5.80 17.67 1.28
CA GLY A 443 -5.53 16.26 1.47
C GLY A 443 -6.30 15.56 2.61
N TYR A 444 -7.21 16.27 3.32
CA TYR A 444 -7.97 15.69 4.42
C TYR A 444 -9.19 14.87 4.01
N ARG A 445 -9.51 14.78 2.70
CA ARG A 445 -10.57 13.93 2.12
C ARG A 445 -12.01 14.36 2.44
N LEU A 446 -12.23 15.27 3.38
CA LEU A 446 -13.51 15.64 3.95
C LEU A 446 -13.94 17.06 3.52
N LYS A 447 -15.25 17.30 3.61
CA LYS A 447 -15.85 18.63 3.42
C LYS A 447 -15.42 19.62 4.51
N PRO A 448 -15.46 20.94 4.22
CA PRO A 448 -15.18 21.98 5.21
C PRO A 448 -16.05 21.89 6.48
N GLU A 449 -17.32 21.46 6.35
CA GLU A 449 -18.25 21.28 7.47
C GLU A 449 -17.76 20.20 8.45
N ALA A 450 -17.21 19.10 7.95
CA ALA A 450 -16.63 18.05 8.78
C ALA A 450 -15.33 18.52 9.46
N LEU A 451 -14.49 19.27 8.74
CA LEU A 451 -13.24 19.82 9.26
C LEU A 451 -13.45 20.98 10.24
N ALA A 452 -14.63 21.59 10.22
CA ALA A 452 -14.98 22.63 11.17
C ALA A 452 -15.28 22.09 12.59
N VAL A 453 -15.57 20.79 12.71
CA VAL A 453 -15.82 20.16 14.03
C VAL A 453 -14.51 19.69 14.64
N LYS A 454 -14.21 20.15 15.87
CA LYS A 454 -12.93 19.90 16.55
C LYS A 454 -13.11 19.32 17.94
N ILE A 455 -12.12 18.55 18.36
CA ILE A 455 -11.92 18.10 19.74
C ILE A 455 -10.50 18.52 20.12
N ASP A 456 -10.33 19.17 21.26
CA ASP A 456 -9.03 19.72 21.69
C ASP A 456 -8.37 20.53 20.54
N MET A 457 -9.15 21.40 19.88
CA MET A 457 -8.78 22.24 18.73
C MET A 457 -8.32 21.49 17.47
N ARG A 458 -8.38 20.17 17.43
CA ARG A 458 -8.02 19.33 16.26
C ARG A 458 -9.25 18.79 15.58
N HIS A 459 -9.30 18.88 14.25
CA HIS A 459 -10.31 18.17 13.47
C HIS A 459 -9.87 16.72 13.18
N ILE A 460 -10.80 15.86 12.80
CA ILE A 460 -10.56 14.41 12.58
C ILE A 460 -9.42 14.13 11.58
N GLY A 461 -9.30 14.96 10.54
CA GLY A 461 -8.26 14.79 9.52
C GLY A 461 -6.85 15.06 10.06
N GLU A 462 -6.66 16.01 10.98
CA GLU A 462 -5.37 16.28 11.64
C GLU A 462 -4.96 15.10 12.51
N VAL A 463 -5.88 14.55 13.28
CA VAL A 463 -5.59 13.37 14.12
C VAL A 463 -5.31 12.15 13.26
N SER A 464 -6.00 12.00 12.13
CA SER A 464 -5.71 10.92 11.18
C SER A 464 -4.31 10.99 10.55
N LYS A 465 -3.70 12.17 10.47
CA LYS A 465 -2.31 12.36 9.98
C LYS A 465 -1.25 12.08 11.06
N LEU A 466 -1.62 11.96 12.32
CA LEU A 466 -0.68 11.58 13.37
C LEU A 466 -0.18 10.15 13.15
N SER A 467 1.04 9.88 13.61
CA SER A 467 1.52 8.51 13.74
C SER A 467 0.67 7.73 14.76
N VAL A 468 0.66 6.40 14.68
CA VAL A 468 -0.03 5.54 15.66
C VAL A 468 0.41 5.88 17.07
N LYS A 469 1.72 6.12 17.29
CA LYS A 469 2.28 6.50 18.58
C LYS A 469 1.72 7.84 19.05
N ASP A 470 1.82 8.90 18.22
CA ASP A 470 1.36 10.23 18.58
C ASP A 470 -0.15 10.29 18.77
N ALA A 471 -0.90 9.51 17.97
CA ALA A 471 -2.34 9.37 18.13
C ALA A 471 -2.70 8.69 19.47
N LEU A 472 -1.95 7.66 19.88
CA LEU A 472 -2.12 6.98 21.17
C LEU A 472 -1.82 7.92 22.33
N ASP A 473 -0.73 8.67 22.26
CA ASP A 473 -0.35 9.66 23.29
C ASP A 473 -1.42 10.75 23.40
N TRP A 474 -1.91 11.27 22.27
CA TRP A 474 -2.97 12.27 22.23
C TRP A 474 -4.28 11.74 22.83
N VAL A 475 -4.74 10.54 22.42
CA VAL A 475 -5.97 9.91 22.94
C VAL A 475 -5.87 9.63 24.44
N THR A 476 -4.70 9.24 24.92
CA THR A 476 -4.46 8.95 26.34
C THR A 476 -4.51 10.23 27.19
N ALA A 477 -3.98 11.35 26.68
CA ALA A 477 -4.01 12.64 27.34
C ALA A 477 -5.36 13.38 27.23
N LEU A 478 -6.20 12.99 26.28
CA LEU A 478 -7.42 13.70 25.91
C LEU A 478 -8.43 13.86 27.08
N PRO A 479 -8.70 12.86 27.95
CA PRO A 479 -9.67 13.00 29.03
C PRO A 479 -9.41 14.18 29.98
N ALA A 480 -8.14 14.53 30.20
CA ALA A 480 -7.75 15.68 31.03
C ALA A 480 -8.06 17.04 30.39
N ARG A 481 -8.30 17.07 29.09
CA ARG A 481 -8.55 18.30 28.31
C ARG A 481 -10.00 18.46 27.90
N LEU A 482 -10.82 17.42 28.08
CA LEU A 482 -12.25 17.46 27.79
C LEU A 482 -13.05 18.10 28.89
N SER A 483 -14.17 18.76 28.55
CA SER A 483 -15.15 19.25 29.47
C SER A 483 -15.85 18.10 30.24
N LYS A 484 -16.50 18.39 31.36
CA LYS A 484 -17.24 17.38 32.13
C LYS A 484 -18.28 16.64 31.29
N LYS A 485 -19.06 17.36 30.46
CA LYS A 485 -20.07 16.79 29.57
C LYS A 485 -19.45 15.83 28.52
N GLN A 486 -18.31 16.23 27.94
CA GLN A 486 -17.61 15.38 26.98
C GLN A 486 -17.07 14.13 27.66
N ASN A 487 -16.56 14.23 28.89
CA ASN A 487 -16.06 13.10 29.67
C ASN A 487 -17.16 12.13 30.15
N GLU A 488 -18.41 12.49 30.10
CA GLU A 488 -19.53 11.55 30.32
C GLU A 488 -19.79 10.67 29.07
N ILE A 489 -19.49 11.16 27.88
CA ILE A 489 -19.79 10.51 26.60
C ILE A 489 -18.57 9.73 26.05
N ALA A 490 -17.38 10.32 26.13
CA ALA A 490 -16.19 9.86 25.42
C ALA A 490 -15.53 8.56 25.95
N PRO A 491 -15.57 8.18 27.24
CA PRO A 491 -14.67 7.15 27.80
C PRO A 491 -14.72 5.79 27.11
N ARG A 492 -15.92 5.32 26.74
CA ARG A 492 -16.09 4.03 26.05
C ARG A 492 -15.48 4.06 24.65
N ILE A 493 -15.69 5.16 23.93
CA ILE A 493 -15.16 5.35 22.56
C ILE A 493 -13.63 5.48 22.63
N LEU A 494 -13.10 6.27 23.54
CA LEU A 494 -11.66 6.46 23.74
C LEU A 494 -10.96 5.16 24.12
N LYS A 495 -11.61 4.30 24.91
CA LYS A 495 -11.08 2.97 25.25
C LYS A 495 -10.88 2.13 23.98
N GLU A 496 -11.89 2.04 23.12
CA GLU A 496 -11.82 1.26 21.86
C GLU A 496 -10.73 1.79 20.92
N ILE A 497 -10.61 3.12 20.79
CA ILE A 497 -9.54 3.73 19.97
C ILE A 497 -8.17 3.41 20.57
N ARG A 498 -7.99 3.59 21.88
CA ARG A 498 -6.73 3.34 22.58
C ARG A 498 -6.30 1.88 22.45
N ASP A 499 -7.20 0.94 22.68
CA ASP A 499 -6.90 -0.49 22.64
C ASP A 499 -6.43 -0.89 21.24
N ARG A 500 -7.09 -0.41 20.14
CA ARG A 500 -6.68 -0.66 18.76
C ARG A 500 -5.36 0.00 18.40
N LEU A 501 -5.11 1.22 18.86
CA LEU A 501 -3.83 1.90 18.67
C LEU A 501 -2.69 1.16 19.38
N THR A 502 -2.95 0.63 20.59
CA THR A 502 -2.00 -0.17 21.35
C THR A 502 -1.65 -1.46 20.60
N PHE A 503 -2.64 -2.14 20.01
CA PHE A 503 -2.36 -3.33 19.21
C PHE A 503 -1.50 -3.04 17.98
N LEU A 504 -1.71 -1.91 17.31
CA LEU A 504 -0.84 -1.49 16.20
C LEU A 504 0.60 -1.19 16.67
N LEU A 505 0.75 -0.61 17.85
CA LEU A 505 2.06 -0.36 18.47
C LEU A 505 2.74 -1.69 18.85
N ASP A 506 2.01 -2.64 19.43
CA ASP A 506 2.51 -3.95 19.84
C ASP A 506 3.02 -4.79 18.65
N VAL A 507 2.48 -4.59 17.44
CA VAL A 507 2.97 -5.25 16.22
C VAL A 507 4.04 -4.44 15.46
N GLY A 508 4.61 -3.37 16.08
CA GLY A 508 5.71 -2.59 15.50
C GLY A 508 5.30 -1.64 14.38
N LEU A 509 4.05 -1.13 14.39
CA LEU A 509 3.53 -0.18 13.39
C LEU A 509 3.37 1.24 13.94
N GLU A 510 4.13 1.60 14.96
CA GLU A 510 4.07 2.90 15.64
C GLU A 510 4.29 4.11 14.73
N TYR A 511 5.04 3.93 13.65
CA TYR A 511 5.40 4.99 12.69
C TYR A 511 4.33 5.26 11.62
N LEU A 512 3.38 4.36 11.41
CA LEU A 512 2.33 4.53 10.40
C LEU A 512 1.36 5.63 10.80
N THR A 513 0.88 6.40 9.82
CA THR A 513 -0.23 7.34 10.03
C THR A 513 -1.57 6.68 9.76
N LEU A 514 -2.62 7.06 10.49
CA LEU A 514 -3.97 6.51 10.28
C LEU A 514 -4.54 6.88 8.91
N ALA A 515 -4.10 8.00 8.33
CA ALA A 515 -4.51 8.46 6.99
C ALA A 515 -3.80 7.74 5.84
N ARG A 516 -2.74 6.95 6.10
CA ARG A 516 -1.98 6.27 5.06
C ARG A 516 -2.86 5.30 4.28
N ALA A 517 -2.85 5.44 2.96
CA ALA A 517 -3.63 4.59 2.07
C ALA A 517 -3.12 3.14 2.09
N SER A 518 -4.03 2.17 2.18
CA SER A 518 -3.68 0.74 2.26
C SER A 518 -2.92 0.24 1.03
N GLY A 519 -3.14 0.83 -0.15
CA GLY A 519 -2.40 0.50 -1.37
C GLY A 519 -0.92 0.89 -1.36
N THR A 520 -0.48 1.71 -0.39
CA THR A 520 0.93 2.13 -0.22
C THR A 520 1.69 1.31 0.84
N LEU A 521 1.00 0.39 1.49
CA LEU A 521 1.58 -0.46 2.52
C LEU A 521 2.40 -1.60 1.90
N SER A 522 3.50 -1.97 2.55
CA SER A 522 4.19 -3.21 2.24
C SER A 522 3.33 -4.43 2.62
N GLY A 523 3.66 -5.61 2.05
CA GLY A 523 2.97 -6.85 2.38
C GLY A 523 2.97 -7.14 3.89
N GLY A 524 4.12 -7.00 4.53
CA GLY A 524 4.27 -7.20 5.98
C GLY A 524 3.52 -6.18 6.82
N GLU A 525 3.52 -4.88 6.43
CA GLU A 525 2.71 -3.85 7.13
C GLU A 525 1.22 -4.18 7.07
N SER A 526 0.71 -4.57 5.89
CA SER A 526 -0.70 -4.94 5.71
C SER A 526 -1.09 -6.17 6.53
N GLN A 527 -0.21 -7.17 6.58
CA GLN A 527 -0.42 -8.38 7.36
C GLN A 527 -0.48 -8.08 8.86
N ARG A 528 0.44 -7.27 9.38
CA ARG A 528 0.46 -6.85 10.79
C ARG A 528 -0.75 -6.02 11.18
N ILE A 529 -1.25 -5.15 10.29
CA ILE A 529 -2.50 -4.42 10.51
C ILE A 529 -3.68 -5.40 10.70
N ARG A 530 -3.77 -6.44 9.88
CA ARG A 530 -4.80 -7.47 10.04
C ARG A 530 -4.65 -8.24 11.33
N LEU A 531 -3.41 -8.62 11.68
CA LEU A 531 -3.12 -9.28 12.96
C LEU A 531 -3.58 -8.42 14.14
N ALA A 532 -3.22 -7.12 14.16
CA ALA A 532 -3.65 -6.18 15.18
C ALA A 532 -5.19 -6.07 15.27
N SER A 533 -5.88 -6.04 14.13
CA SER A 533 -7.36 -5.99 14.09
C SER A 533 -7.99 -7.27 14.64
N GLN A 534 -7.40 -8.44 14.36
CA GLN A 534 -7.92 -9.73 14.88
C GLN A 534 -7.71 -9.87 16.39
N ILE A 535 -6.57 -9.43 16.91
CA ILE A 535 -6.32 -9.42 18.36
C ILE A 535 -7.32 -8.51 19.06
N GLY A 536 -7.60 -7.35 18.46
CA GLY A 536 -8.60 -6.40 18.95
C GLY A 536 -10.03 -6.97 19.04
N SER A 537 -10.34 -8.01 18.25
CA SER A 537 -11.65 -8.67 18.33
C SER A 537 -11.85 -9.52 19.58
N GLY A 538 -10.77 -9.88 20.31
CA GLY A 538 -10.82 -10.66 21.54
C GLY A 538 -11.39 -12.08 21.37
N LEU A 539 -11.31 -12.65 20.16
CA LEU A 539 -11.81 -14.01 19.88
C LEU A 539 -10.99 -15.06 20.64
N THR A 540 -11.67 -16.05 21.15
CA THR A 540 -11.10 -17.19 21.89
C THR A 540 -11.50 -18.51 21.25
N GLY A 541 -10.66 -19.55 21.36
CA GLY A 541 -10.94 -20.87 20.81
C GLY A 541 -10.84 -20.92 19.27
N VAL A 542 -10.15 -20.00 18.65
CA VAL A 542 -9.95 -19.90 17.19
C VAL A 542 -8.60 -20.49 16.79
N LEU A 543 -8.53 -21.03 15.58
CA LEU A 543 -7.28 -21.40 14.93
C LEU A 543 -6.80 -20.25 14.03
N TYR A 544 -5.69 -19.65 14.39
CA TYR A 544 -5.01 -18.66 13.54
C TYR A 544 -3.92 -19.34 12.73
N VAL A 545 -3.88 -19.04 11.42
CA VAL A 545 -2.82 -19.50 10.52
C VAL A 545 -2.16 -18.28 9.88
N LEU A 546 -0.87 -18.08 10.14
CA LEU A 546 -0.10 -16.92 9.71
C LEU A 546 1.03 -17.32 8.77
N ASP A 547 1.22 -16.53 7.69
CA ASP A 547 2.27 -16.74 6.70
C ASP A 547 3.38 -15.72 6.92
N GLU A 548 4.52 -16.15 7.47
CA GLU A 548 5.74 -15.38 7.65
C GLU A 548 5.51 -13.95 8.23
N PRO A 549 4.89 -13.81 9.41
CA PRO A 549 4.54 -12.51 9.96
C PRO A 549 5.75 -11.64 10.36
N SER A 550 6.95 -12.20 10.48
CA SER A 550 8.21 -11.50 10.79
C SER A 550 8.82 -10.75 9.59
N ILE A 551 8.25 -10.92 8.39
CA ILE A 551 8.77 -10.33 7.15
C ILE A 551 8.95 -8.81 7.26
N GLY A 552 10.15 -8.34 6.85
CA GLY A 552 10.49 -6.92 6.83
C GLY A 552 10.62 -6.29 8.22
N LEU A 553 10.75 -7.11 9.26
CA LEU A 553 10.97 -6.64 10.61
C LEU A 553 12.47 -6.64 10.98
N HIS A 554 12.86 -5.57 11.65
CA HIS A 554 14.08 -5.59 12.45
C HIS A 554 13.90 -6.48 13.70
N GLN A 555 14.96 -7.12 14.20
CA GLN A 555 14.88 -8.02 15.37
C GLN A 555 14.17 -7.42 16.58
N ARG A 556 14.38 -6.13 16.85
CA ARG A 556 13.65 -5.40 17.90
C ARG A 556 12.12 -5.47 17.73
N ASP A 557 11.65 -5.30 16.51
CA ASP A 557 10.21 -5.27 16.22
C ASP A 557 9.65 -6.71 16.19
N ASN A 558 10.51 -7.70 15.84
CA ASN A 558 10.20 -9.11 15.88
C ASN A 558 9.97 -9.62 17.33
N GLU A 559 10.78 -9.18 18.30
CA GLU A 559 10.54 -9.47 19.73
C GLU A 559 9.13 -9.04 20.18
N ARG A 560 8.65 -7.89 19.74
CA ARG A 560 7.28 -7.38 20.03
C ARG A 560 6.21 -8.24 19.38
N LEU A 561 6.40 -8.58 18.09
CA LEU A 561 5.49 -9.45 17.37
C LEU A 561 5.34 -10.81 18.05
N LEU A 562 6.45 -11.44 18.44
CA LEU A 562 6.44 -12.73 19.16
C LEU A 562 5.69 -12.61 20.52
N GLY A 563 5.88 -11.50 21.25
CA GLY A 563 5.10 -11.19 22.45
C GLY A 563 3.59 -11.13 22.16
N THR A 564 3.22 -10.56 21.03
CA THR A 564 1.83 -10.45 20.58
C THR A 564 1.23 -11.82 20.20
N LEU A 565 1.98 -12.68 19.51
CA LEU A 565 1.55 -14.04 19.17
C LEU A 565 1.37 -14.92 20.41
N ARG A 566 2.28 -14.78 21.40
CA ARG A 566 2.12 -15.46 22.70
C ARG A 566 0.84 -14.99 23.41
N ARG A 567 0.56 -13.70 23.41
CA ARG A 567 -0.66 -13.15 24.00
C ARG A 567 -1.91 -13.69 23.30
N LEU A 568 -1.89 -13.82 21.96
CA LEU A 568 -2.97 -14.43 21.19
C LEU A 568 -3.21 -15.89 21.58
N ARG A 569 -2.13 -16.68 21.76
CA ARG A 569 -2.17 -18.04 22.29
C ARG A 569 -2.75 -18.09 23.72
N ASP A 570 -2.27 -17.20 24.60
CA ASP A 570 -2.66 -17.17 26.02
C ASP A 570 -4.14 -16.81 26.22
N LEU A 571 -4.79 -16.22 25.20
CA LEU A 571 -6.25 -16.07 25.16
C LEU A 571 -6.99 -17.39 24.86
N GLY A 572 -6.31 -18.52 24.75
CA GLY A 572 -6.91 -19.82 24.46
C GLY A 572 -7.10 -20.09 22.97
N ASN A 573 -6.25 -19.57 22.11
CA ASN A 573 -6.24 -19.80 20.68
C ASN A 573 -5.09 -20.73 20.27
N THR A 574 -5.31 -21.50 19.19
CA THR A 574 -4.23 -22.20 18.52
C THR A 574 -3.64 -21.29 17.46
N VAL A 575 -2.32 -21.11 17.47
CA VAL A 575 -1.63 -20.23 16.52
C VAL A 575 -0.63 -21.03 15.72
N ILE A 576 -0.88 -21.26 14.44
CA ILE A 576 0.06 -21.90 13.51
C ILE A 576 0.74 -20.78 12.71
N VAL A 577 2.06 -20.81 12.69
CA VAL A 577 2.88 -19.82 11.98
C VAL A 577 3.83 -20.56 11.05
N VAL A 578 3.78 -20.22 9.76
CA VAL A 578 4.83 -20.63 8.81
C VAL A 578 5.96 -19.63 8.96
N GLU A 579 7.14 -20.06 9.40
CA GLU A 579 8.24 -19.15 9.72
C GLU A 579 9.63 -19.76 9.49
N HIS A 580 10.59 -18.87 9.26
CA HIS A 580 12.00 -19.17 9.08
C HIS A 580 12.91 -18.42 10.07
N ASP A 581 12.33 -17.55 10.89
CA ASP A 581 13.07 -16.74 11.85
C ASP A 581 13.52 -17.58 13.06
N GLU A 582 14.78 -17.42 13.47
CA GLU A 582 15.37 -18.16 14.58
C GLU A 582 14.60 -17.92 15.88
N ASP A 583 14.29 -16.67 16.21
CA ASP A 583 13.61 -16.31 17.46
C ASP A 583 12.18 -16.87 17.49
N ALA A 584 11.49 -16.89 16.36
CA ALA A 584 10.17 -17.47 16.24
C ALA A 584 10.17 -18.98 16.48
N ILE A 585 11.14 -19.70 15.88
CA ILE A 585 11.28 -21.15 16.05
C ILE A 585 11.62 -21.51 17.51
N LEU A 586 12.61 -20.80 18.12
CA LEU A 586 13.03 -21.06 19.50
C LEU A 586 11.97 -20.63 20.54
N THR A 587 11.05 -19.75 20.19
CA THR A 587 9.99 -19.25 21.07
C THR A 587 8.73 -20.12 21.02
N ALA A 588 8.57 -20.95 19.99
CA ALA A 588 7.41 -21.80 19.79
C ALA A 588 7.20 -22.82 20.93
N ASP A 589 5.95 -23.20 21.17
CA ASP A 589 5.63 -24.32 22.06
C ASP A 589 5.84 -25.66 21.33
N TYR A 590 5.65 -25.68 20.01
CA TYR A 590 5.77 -26.86 19.17
C TYR A 590 6.26 -26.45 17.77
N VAL A 591 7.14 -27.25 17.21
CA VAL A 591 7.74 -27.00 15.88
C VAL A 591 7.53 -28.21 14.98
N VAL A 592 7.25 -27.96 13.72
CA VAL A 592 7.15 -28.99 12.68
C VAL A 592 8.09 -28.60 11.55
N ASP A 593 9.13 -29.42 11.34
CA ASP A 593 10.10 -29.23 10.26
C ASP A 593 9.70 -30.07 9.04
N VAL A 594 9.38 -29.39 7.93
CA VAL A 594 8.86 -29.98 6.69
C VAL A 594 9.99 -30.06 5.66
N GLY A 595 10.22 -31.23 5.12
CA GLY A 595 11.32 -31.47 4.21
C GLY A 595 11.25 -32.84 3.52
N PRO A 596 12.39 -33.52 3.32
CA PRO A 596 13.79 -33.06 3.56
C PRO A 596 14.29 -32.06 2.51
N GLY A 597 13.64 -32.00 1.33
CA GLY A 597 14.00 -31.14 0.22
C GLY A 597 12.88 -30.18 -0.20
N ALA A 598 13.00 -29.64 -1.41
CA ALA A 598 11.99 -28.80 -2.05
C ALA A 598 11.26 -29.55 -3.16
N GLY A 599 10.04 -29.12 -3.51
CA GLY A 599 9.24 -29.71 -4.60
C GLY A 599 9.00 -31.20 -4.40
N ILE A 600 9.35 -32.03 -5.39
CA ILE A 600 9.18 -33.49 -5.35
C ILE A 600 10.01 -34.18 -4.27
N HIS A 601 11.07 -33.53 -3.80
CA HIS A 601 11.94 -34.03 -2.73
C HIS A 601 11.48 -33.59 -1.34
N GLY A 602 10.40 -32.75 -1.27
CA GLY A 602 9.78 -32.32 -0.02
C GLY A 602 8.56 -33.13 0.34
N GLY A 603 7.68 -32.55 1.12
CA GLY A 603 6.36 -33.05 1.45
C GLY A 603 6.31 -34.10 2.57
N GLU A 604 7.37 -34.22 3.38
CA GLU A 604 7.46 -35.13 4.52
C GLU A 604 7.71 -34.34 5.81
N ILE A 605 7.33 -34.90 6.95
CA ILE A 605 7.70 -34.35 8.25
C ILE A 605 9.06 -34.94 8.65
N VAL A 606 10.09 -34.09 8.67
CA VAL A 606 11.47 -34.50 9.05
C VAL A 606 11.61 -34.60 10.55
N ALA A 607 11.15 -33.56 11.26
CA ALA A 607 11.22 -33.52 12.72
C ALA A 607 9.98 -32.79 13.26
N LYS A 608 9.53 -33.13 14.45
CA LYS A 608 8.42 -32.50 15.16
C LYS A 608 8.63 -32.59 16.67
N GLY A 609 8.18 -31.60 17.40
CA GLY A 609 8.27 -31.56 18.85
C GLY A 609 8.52 -30.17 19.40
N THR A 610 9.18 -30.10 20.55
CA THR A 610 9.64 -28.83 21.11
C THR A 610 10.79 -28.26 20.28
N PRO A 611 11.15 -26.97 20.40
CA PRO A 611 12.37 -26.46 19.77
C PRO A 611 13.63 -27.30 20.06
N GLN A 612 13.76 -27.87 21.26
CA GLN A 612 14.89 -28.72 21.63
C GLN A 612 14.91 -30.02 20.83
N ASP A 613 13.75 -30.61 20.55
CA ASP A 613 13.67 -31.85 19.76
C ASP A 613 14.16 -31.60 18.30
N ILE A 614 13.92 -30.40 17.75
CA ILE A 614 14.42 -30.00 16.42
C ILE A 614 15.95 -29.79 16.44
N LEU A 615 16.49 -29.20 17.51
CA LEU A 615 17.94 -28.99 17.67
C LEU A 615 18.71 -30.31 17.79
N ASP A 616 18.10 -31.32 18.41
CA ASP A 616 18.70 -32.61 18.66
C ASP A 616 18.53 -33.61 17.50
N ASP A 617 17.64 -33.31 16.50
CA ASP A 617 17.43 -34.21 15.38
C ASP A 617 18.53 -34.05 14.30
N PRO A 618 19.30 -35.11 14.02
CA PRO A 618 20.42 -35.07 13.06
C PRO A 618 19.95 -34.90 11.61
N ASN A 619 18.67 -35.15 11.29
CA ASN A 619 18.10 -35.02 9.95
C ASN A 619 17.57 -33.63 9.70
N SER A 620 17.26 -32.84 10.73
CA SER A 620 16.74 -31.49 10.60
C SER A 620 17.81 -30.52 10.09
N LEU A 621 17.62 -30.01 8.87
CA LEU A 621 18.44 -28.91 8.36
C LEU A 621 18.28 -27.65 9.19
N THR A 622 17.05 -27.35 9.61
CA THR A 622 16.74 -26.25 10.53
C THR A 622 17.54 -26.37 11.81
N GLY A 623 17.55 -27.57 12.46
CA GLY A 623 18.34 -27.84 13.65
C GLY A 623 19.82 -27.58 13.45
N LYS A 624 20.42 -28.03 12.34
CA LYS A 624 21.84 -27.81 12.01
C LYS A 624 22.22 -26.34 11.86
N TYR A 625 21.33 -25.50 11.32
CA TYR A 625 21.55 -24.06 11.24
C TYR A 625 21.41 -23.38 12.61
N LEU A 626 20.41 -23.76 13.40
CA LEU A 626 20.18 -23.21 14.73
C LEU A 626 21.30 -23.60 15.74
N THR A 627 21.82 -24.81 15.64
CA THR A 627 22.98 -25.25 16.48
C THR A 627 24.32 -24.66 16.01
N GLY A 628 24.35 -24.05 14.79
CA GLY A 628 25.58 -23.51 14.19
C GLY A 628 26.51 -24.58 13.58
N GLU A 629 26.05 -25.83 13.44
CA GLU A 629 26.76 -26.87 12.66
C GLU A 629 26.87 -26.42 11.19
N MET A 630 25.80 -25.84 10.64
CA MET A 630 25.77 -25.14 9.36
C MET A 630 25.58 -23.64 9.60
N SER A 631 26.14 -22.81 8.74
CA SER A 631 25.95 -21.34 8.81
C SER A 631 26.17 -20.69 7.46
N VAL A 632 25.57 -19.50 7.26
CA VAL A 632 25.88 -18.65 6.11
C VAL A 632 27.33 -18.20 6.21
N ALA A 633 28.15 -18.53 5.20
CA ALA A 633 29.58 -18.27 5.21
C ALA A 633 29.89 -16.78 5.20
N VAL A 634 30.69 -16.31 6.15
CA VAL A 634 31.26 -14.97 6.16
C VAL A 634 32.51 -14.95 5.28
N PRO A 635 32.66 -14.00 4.35
CA PRO A 635 33.87 -13.89 3.56
C PRO A 635 35.13 -13.78 4.43
N ALA A 636 36.15 -14.61 4.16
CA ALA A 636 37.40 -14.64 4.94
C ALA A 636 38.14 -13.28 4.91
N LYS A 637 37.98 -12.52 3.86
CA LYS A 637 38.44 -11.12 3.70
C LYS A 637 37.33 -10.27 3.11
N ARG A 638 36.98 -9.19 3.78
CA ARG A 638 36.07 -8.21 3.21
C ARG A 638 36.76 -7.43 2.10
N ARG A 639 36.01 -7.10 1.05
CA ARG A 639 36.47 -6.22 -0.02
C ARG A 639 36.73 -4.84 0.53
N LYS A 640 37.76 -4.16 0.02
CA LYS A 640 38.12 -2.79 0.45
C LYS A 640 37.57 -1.78 -0.55
N ALA A 641 37.02 -0.69 -0.04
CA ALA A 641 36.61 0.44 -0.85
C ALA A 641 37.80 0.99 -1.67
N GLN A 642 37.60 1.13 -2.98
CA GLN A 642 38.57 1.73 -3.86
C GLN A 642 38.49 3.26 -3.72
N LYS A 643 39.67 3.94 -3.57
CA LYS A 643 39.69 5.38 -3.49
C LYS A 643 39.06 6.05 -4.72
N GLY A 644 38.11 6.95 -4.50
CA GLY A 644 37.44 7.71 -5.56
C GLY A 644 36.26 6.97 -6.24
N ARG A 645 36.04 5.68 -5.99
CA ARG A 645 34.88 4.94 -6.53
C ARG A 645 33.77 4.83 -5.48
N ARG A 646 33.00 5.89 -5.35
CA ARG A 646 31.86 5.96 -4.41
C ARG A 646 30.68 6.67 -5.07
N LEU A 647 29.46 6.26 -4.73
CA LEU A 647 28.27 7.06 -4.93
C LEU A 647 28.03 7.88 -3.67
N LYS A 648 27.87 9.19 -3.82
CA LYS A 648 27.53 10.08 -2.71
C LYS A 648 26.19 10.73 -2.95
N ILE A 649 25.24 10.44 -2.09
CA ILE A 649 23.93 11.11 -2.03
C ILE A 649 24.09 12.29 -1.09
N VAL A 650 23.69 13.49 -1.52
CA VAL A 650 23.80 14.72 -0.73
C VAL A 650 22.42 15.31 -0.51
N GLY A 651 22.07 15.56 0.74
CA GLY A 651 20.87 16.30 1.12
C GLY A 651 19.56 15.54 0.87
N ALA A 652 19.51 14.24 1.08
CA ALA A 652 18.28 13.46 0.90
C ALA A 652 17.21 13.86 1.93
N ARG A 653 16.00 14.23 1.44
CA ARG A 653 14.90 14.81 2.25
C ARG A 653 13.54 14.19 1.96
N GLY A 654 13.50 13.04 1.27
CA GLY A 654 12.27 12.34 0.98
C GLY A 654 11.59 11.79 2.23
N ASN A 655 10.27 11.85 2.32
CA ASN A 655 9.49 11.33 3.43
C ASN A 655 10.07 11.77 4.81
N ASN A 656 10.53 10.80 5.62
CA ASN A 656 11.10 11.06 6.94
C ASN A 656 12.61 11.36 6.96
N LEU A 657 13.30 11.38 5.82
CA LEU A 657 14.75 11.66 5.75
C LEU A 657 15.07 13.08 6.17
N LYS A 658 16.05 13.24 7.07
CA LYS A 658 16.44 14.50 7.70
C LYS A 658 17.69 15.14 7.06
N ASN A 659 17.63 15.46 5.76
CA ASN A 659 18.73 16.06 5.02
C ASN A 659 20.02 15.24 5.11
N VAL A 660 19.94 13.98 4.73
CA VAL A 660 20.98 12.97 4.97
C VAL A 660 21.99 12.93 3.83
N ASP A 661 23.26 12.90 4.21
CA ASP A 661 24.38 12.60 3.31
C ASP A 661 24.82 11.15 3.53
N VAL A 662 24.97 10.39 2.44
CA VAL A 662 25.36 8.98 2.48
C VAL A 662 26.37 8.67 1.40
N GLU A 663 27.44 7.92 1.76
CA GLU A 663 28.44 7.41 0.82
C GLU A 663 28.33 5.89 0.67
N ILE A 664 28.12 5.42 -0.56
CA ILE A 664 28.03 3.99 -0.91
C ILE A 664 29.28 3.62 -1.71
N PRO A 665 30.16 2.76 -1.17
CA PRO A 665 31.34 2.32 -1.91
C PRO A 665 30.93 1.42 -3.09
N LEU A 666 31.52 1.62 -4.25
CA LEU A 666 31.26 0.84 -5.46
C LEU A 666 32.18 -0.39 -5.56
N GLY A 667 31.70 -1.45 -6.23
CA GLY A 667 32.37 -2.74 -6.35
C GLY A 667 32.40 -3.54 -5.04
N MET A 668 31.41 -3.31 -4.18
CA MET A 668 31.26 -3.96 -2.87
C MET A 668 29.83 -4.45 -2.68
N PHE A 669 29.65 -5.36 -1.72
CA PHE A 669 28.34 -5.77 -1.19
C PHE A 669 27.98 -4.85 -0.02
N THR A 670 27.07 -3.92 -0.26
CA THR A 670 26.61 -2.94 0.74
C THR A 670 25.21 -3.31 1.24
N CYS A 671 25.05 -3.41 2.55
CA CYS A 671 23.77 -3.65 3.20
C CYS A 671 23.25 -2.37 3.88
N ILE A 672 22.01 -1.99 3.56
CA ILE A 672 21.29 -0.90 4.22
C ILE A 672 20.32 -1.56 5.20
N THR A 673 20.53 -1.35 6.49
CA THR A 673 19.77 -1.96 7.57
C THR A 673 19.20 -0.92 8.53
N GLY A 674 18.52 -1.36 9.57
CA GLY A 674 17.92 -0.50 10.61
C GLY A 674 16.46 -0.78 10.86
N VAL A 675 15.87 -0.14 11.84
CA VAL A 675 14.49 -0.36 12.27
C VAL A 675 13.45 -0.14 11.16
N SER A 676 12.28 -0.76 11.29
CA SER A 676 11.16 -0.56 10.35
C SER A 676 10.72 0.91 10.35
N GLY A 677 10.46 1.46 9.17
CA GLY A 677 10.14 2.89 9.02
C GLY A 677 11.34 3.85 9.19
N GLY A 678 12.59 3.37 9.32
CA GLY A 678 13.81 4.18 9.49
C GLY A 678 14.23 4.99 8.25
N GLY A 679 13.55 4.86 7.09
CA GLY A 679 13.82 5.61 5.87
C GLY A 679 14.67 4.89 4.83
N LYS A 680 14.94 3.58 5.00
CA LYS A 680 15.79 2.75 4.11
C LYS A 680 15.31 2.78 2.65
N SER A 681 14.06 2.40 2.39
CA SER A 681 13.49 2.34 1.03
C SER A 681 13.39 3.73 0.41
N THR A 682 13.09 4.77 1.20
CA THR A 682 13.12 6.16 0.72
C THR A 682 14.50 6.59 0.26
N LEU A 683 15.55 6.20 0.99
CA LEU A 683 16.94 6.51 0.61
C LEU A 683 17.38 5.75 -0.64
N VAL A 684 17.11 4.43 -0.67
CA VAL A 684 17.65 3.53 -1.70
C VAL A 684 16.78 3.52 -2.95
N ILE A 685 15.46 3.32 -2.79
CA ILE A 685 14.54 3.18 -3.92
C ILE A 685 14.07 4.55 -4.42
N ASP A 686 13.46 5.36 -3.53
CA ASP A 686 12.85 6.62 -3.97
C ASP A 686 13.90 7.68 -4.33
N THR A 687 15.07 7.69 -3.67
CA THR A 687 16.10 8.69 -3.94
C THR A 687 17.16 8.14 -4.89
N LEU A 688 17.95 7.14 -4.46
CA LEU A 688 19.10 6.65 -5.21
C LEU A 688 18.71 6.00 -6.53
N TYR A 689 17.87 4.96 -6.49
CA TYR A 689 17.49 4.20 -7.68
C TYR A 689 16.84 5.11 -8.73
N LYS A 690 15.81 5.88 -8.36
CA LYS A 690 15.10 6.74 -9.33
C LYS A 690 16.01 7.80 -9.94
N ALA A 691 16.91 8.40 -9.17
CA ALA A 691 17.87 9.39 -9.70
C ALA A 691 18.88 8.77 -10.66
N VAL A 692 19.45 7.61 -10.31
CA VAL A 692 20.42 6.90 -11.16
C VAL A 692 19.74 6.32 -12.41
N ALA A 693 18.55 5.74 -12.26
CA ALA A 693 17.77 5.21 -13.38
C ALA A 693 17.34 6.30 -14.36
N ARG A 694 17.01 7.49 -13.88
CA ARG A 694 16.69 8.64 -14.71
C ARG A 694 17.88 9.05 -15.56
N LYS A 695 19.09 9.08 -14.97
CA LYS A 695 20.31 9.49 -15.68
C LYS A 695 20.86 8.40 -16.62
N LEU A 696 20.89 7.13 -16.19
CA LEU A 696 21.55 6.05 -16.92
C LEU A 696 20.58 5.25 -17.80
N ASN A 697 19.36 4.99 -17.32
CA ASN A 697 18.38 4.14 -18.02
C ASN A 697 17.29 4.96 -18.75
N GLY A 698 17.28 6.30 -18.62
CA GLY A 698 16.26 7.17 -19.22
C GLY A 698 14.86 7.00 -18.59
N SER A 699 14.78 6.62 -17.31
CA SER A 699 13.52 6.55 -16.56
C SER A 699 12.86 7.92 -16.45
N ILE A 700 11.54 7.95 -16.53
CA ILE A 700 10.74 9.17 -16.36
C ILE A 700 10.36 9.43 -14.90
N GLU A 701 10.58 8.47 -14.00
CA GLU A 701 10.24 8.60 -12.60
C GLU A 701 11.08 9.67 -11.89
N HIS A 702 10.41 10.46 -11.04
CA HIS A 702 11.09 11.48 -10.26
C HIS A 702 11.69 10.88 -8.99
N PRO A 703 12.97 11.19 -8.70
CA PRO A 703 13.55 10.85 -7.42
C PRO A 703 12.95 11.71 -6.30
N ALA A 704 12.98 11.18 -5.08
CA ALA A 704 12.66 11.96 -3.88
C ALA A 704 13.59 13.19 -3.73
N PRO A 705 13.16 14.25 -3.02
CA PRO A 705 13.93 15.47 -2.88
C PRO A 705 15.34 15.23 -2.32
N HIS A 706 16.36 15.67 -3.05
CA HIS A 706 17.77 15.63 -2.69
C HIS A 706 18.51 16.76 -3.41
N ASP A 707 19.73 17.08 -2.98
CA ASP A 707 20.50 18.13 -3.64
C ASP A 707 21.20 17.61 -4.89
N ARG A 708 21.99 16.54 -4.77
CA ARG A 708 22.70 15.90 -5.88
C ARG A 708 23.18 14.50 -5.54
N ILE A 709 23.54 13.74 -6.58
CA ILE A 709 24.23 12.44 -6.44
C ILE A 709 25.52 12.50 -7.26
N GLU A 710 26.64 12.25 -6.61
CA GLU A 710 27.99 12.25 -7.19
C GLU A 710 28.45 10.80 -7.44
N GLY A 711 29.38 10.60 -8.41
CA GLY A 711 29.99 9.28 -8.68
C GLY A 711 29.22 8.40 -9.67
N MET A 712 28.12 8.90 -10.29
CA MET A 712 27.35 8.13 -11.26
C MET A 712 28.14 7.77 -12.54
N GLU A 713 29.23 8.50 -12.86
CA GLU A 713 30.12 8.25 -14.00
C GLU A 713 30.84 6.90 -13.91
N HIS A 714 30.91 6.31 -12.72
CA HIS A 714 31.51 4.97 -12.51
C HIS A 714 30.55 3.83 -12.88
N LEU A 715 29.29 4.14 -13.15
CA LEU A 715 28.25 3.17 -13.48
C LEU A 715 27.82 3.28 -14.94
N ASP A 716 27.41 2.16 -15.51
CA ASP A 716 26.81 2.09 -16.86
C ASP A 716 25.30 1.79 -16.80
N LYS A 717 24.82 1.18 -15.72
CA LYS A 717 23.45 0.74 -15.57
C LYS A 717 23.07 0.59 -14.09
N VAL A 718 21.80 0.79 -13.80
CA VAL A 718 21.18 0.40 -12.52
C VAL A 718 20.03 -0.57 -12.77
N ILE A 719 19.92 -1.59 -11.92
CA ILE A 719 18.88 -2.62 -11.97
C ILE A 719 18.27 -2.72 -10.59
N ASP A 720 16.96 -2.54 -10.54
CA ASP A 720 16.15 -2.78 -9.36
C ASP A 720 15.52 -4.18 -9.44
N ILE A 721 15.67 -4.95 -8.38
CA ILE A 721 15.16 -6.31 -8.24
C ILE A 721 14.22 -6.31 -7.03
N ASP A 722 13.00 -5.88 -7.26
CA ASP A 722 11.94 -5.79 -6.28
C ASP A 722 11.08 -7.08 -6.20
N GLN A 723 10.21 -7.16 -5.21
CA GLN A 723 9.29 -8.29 -4.99
C GLN A 723 8.02 -8.24 -5.86
N SER A 724 7.88 -7.27 -6.76
CA SER A 724 6.70 -7.16 -7.63
C SER A 724 6.59 -8.38 -8.56
N PRO A 725 5.36 -8.82 -8.89
CA PRO A 725 5.16 -9.96 -9.79
C PRO A 725 5.87 -9.78 -11.13
N ILE A 726 6.39 -10.87 -11.71
CA ILE A 726 7.04 -10.89 -13.04
C ILE A 726 6.07 -10.67 -14.20
N GLY A 727 4.78 -10.53 -13.92
CA GLY A 727 3.71 -10.21 -14.86
C GLY A 727 2.35 -10.22 -14.19
N ARG A 728 1.39 -9.54 -14.80
CA ARG A 728 0.03 -9.34 -14.26
C ARG A 728 -1.00 -10.32 -14.80
N THR A 729 -0.63 -11.18 -15.72
CA THR A 729 -1.54 -12.11 -16.40
C THR A 729 -1.13 -13.57 -16.16
N PRO A 730 -2.05 -14.55 -16.23
CA PRO A 730 -1.75 -15.98 -16.17
C PRO A 730 -0.78 -16.48 -17.24
N ARG A 731 -0.56 -15.69 -18.30
CA ARG A 731 0.38 -16.02 -19.41
C ARG A 731 1.84 -15.75 -19.05
N SER A 732 2.09 -14.87 -18.10
CA SER A 732 3.45 -14.60 -17.60
C SER A 732 3.89 -15.76 -16.71
N ASN A 733 5.11 -16.25 -16.94
CA ASN A 733 5.70 -17.36 -16.20
C ASN A 733 7.25 -17.27 -16.22
N PRO A 734 7.97 -18.06 -15.40
CA PRO A 734 9.43 -18.05 -15.37
C PRO A 734 10.09 -18.24 -16.74
N ALA A 735 9.58 -19.15 -17.57
CA ALA A 735 10.13 -19.39 -18.91
C ALA A 735 10.01 -18.18 -19.85
N THR A 736 8.86 -17.51 -19.84
CA THR A 736 8.64 -16.31 -20.68
C THR A 736 9.48 -15.13 -20.18
N TYR A 737 9.55 -14.93 -18.87
CA TYR A 737 10.28 -13.83 -18.28
C TYR A 737 11.80 -13.92 -18.48
N THR A 738 12.38 -15.10 -18.27
CA THR A 738 13.82 -15.35 -18.46
C THR A 738 14.21 -15.48 -19.94
N GLY A 739 13.22 -15.56 -20.82
CA GLY A 739 13.42 -15.79 -22.25
C GLY A 739 13.78 -17.23 -22.60
N ALA A 740 13.54 -18.18 -21.67
CA ALA A 740 13.74 -19.62 -21.94
C ALA A 740 12.68 -20.19 -22.89
N PHE A 741 11.50 -19.59 -22.92
CA PHE A 741 10.38 -20.09 -23.74
C PHE A 741 10.63 -19.98 -25.24
N THR A 742 11.40 -19.00 -25.69
CA THR A 742 11.73 -18.85 -27.14
C THR A 742 12.54 -20.04 -27.65
N PRO A 743 13.71 -20.41 -27.08
CA PRO A 743 14.44 -21.57 -27.52
C PRO A 743 13.69 -22.91 -27.32
N ILE A 744 12.79 -23.01 -26.31
CA ILE A 744 11.91 -24.19 -26.17
C ILE A 744 10.98 -24.32 -27.38
N ARG A 745 10.30 -23.25 -27.78
CA ARG A 745 9.41 -23.26 -28.96
C ARG A 745 10.16 -23.57 -30.26
N GLU A 746 11.35 -23.00 -30.44
CA GLU A 746 12.22 -23.27 -31.60
C GLU A 746 12.66 -24.72 -31.61
N TRP A 747 12.98 -25.31 -30.47
CA TRP A 747 13.33 -26.70 -30.32
C TRP A 747 12.20 -27.62 -30.78
N PHE A 748 10.97 -27.37 -30.28
CA PHE A 748 9.79 -28.15 -30.68
C PHE A 748 9.48 -28.00 -32.19
N ALA A 749 9.59 -26.80 -32.73
CA ALA A 749 9.41 -26.57 -34.19
C ALA A 749 10.49 -27.28 -35.04
N GLY A 750 11.67 -27.50 -34.45
CA GLY A 750 12.77 -28.24 -35.09
C GLY A 750 12.61 -29.76 -35.14
N LEU A 751 11.66 -30.33 -34.38
CA LEU A 751 11.43 -31.78 -34.32
C LEU A 751 10.92 -32.34 -35.64
N PRO A 752 11.26 -33.59 -36.02
CA PRO A 752 10.85 -34.20 -37.29
C PRO A 752 9.33 -34.16 -37.51
N GLU A 753 8.56 -34.45 -36.47
CA GLU A 753 7.10 -34.46 -36.56
C GLU A 753 6.50 -33.05 -36.78
N ALA A 754 7.05 -32.02 -36.12
CA ALA A 754 6.62 -30.63 -36.31
C ALA A 754 6.95 -30.16 -37.73
N LYS A 755 8.14 -30.49 -38.24
CA LYS A 755 8.54 -30.19 -39.61
C LYS A 755 7.65 -30.89 -40.65
N ALA A 756 7.33 -32.17 -40.46
CA ALA A 756 6.43 -32.92 -41.32
C ALA A 756 5.03 -32.30 -41.43
N ARG A 757 4.54 -31.69 -40.32
CA ARG A 757 3.25 -31.00 -40.26
C ARG A 757 3.34 -29.50 -40.67
N GLY A 758 4.53 -29.00 -41.01
CA GLY A 758 4.74 -27.58 -41.33
C GLY A 758 4.61 -26.61 -40.16
N TYR A 759 4.76 -27.10 -38.92
CA TYR A 759 4.59 -26.29 -37.72
C TYR A 759 5.81 -25.41 -37.51
N GLN A 760 5.53 -24.10 -37.35
CA GLN A 760 6.51 -23.07 -37.01
C GLN A 760 6.53 -22.81 -35.49
N ALA A 761 7.55 -22.09 -35.01
CA ALA A 761 7.67 -21.75 -33.58
C ALA A 761 6.44 -20.99 -33.01
N GLY A 762 5.67 -20.31 -33.88
CA GLY A 762 4.41 -19.64 -33.50
C GLY A 762 3.32 -20.63 -33.05
N ARG A 763 3.29 -21.86 -33.62
CA ARG A 763 2.35 -22.94 -33.25
C ARG A 763 2.50 -23.34 -31.79
N PHE A 764 3.72 -23.31 -31.28
CA PHE A 764 4.07 -23.66 -29.92
C PHE A 764 3.98 -22.47 -28.92
N SER A 765 3.33 -21.37 -29.34
CA SER A 765 3.09 -20.21 -28.48
C SER A 765 1.64 -20.19 -27.98
N PHE A 766 1.44 -20.19 -26.67
CA PHE A 766 0.10 -20.01 -26.07
C PHE A 766 -0.43 -18.56 -26.19
N ASN A 767 0.40 -17.61 -26.68
CA ASN A 767 -0.01 -16.21 -26.87
C ASN A 767 -0.55 -15.94 -28.29
N VAL A 768 -0.29 -16.82 -29.26
CA VAL A 768 -0.61 -16.65 -30.68
C VAL A 768 -1.66 -17.66 -31.10
N LYS A 769 -2.64 -17.24 -31.93
CA LYS A 769 -3.60 -18.16 -32.55
C LYS A 769 -2.91 -19.22 -33.41
N GLY A 770 -3.49 -20.40 -33.43
CA GLY A 770 -3.06 -21.50 -34.33
C GLY A 770 -2.61 -22.76 -33.59
N GLY A 771 -2.14 -22.69 -32.35
CA GLY A 771 -1.75 -23.85 -31.55
C GLY A 771 -2.20 -23.79 -30.08
N ARG A 772 -2.76 -22.67 -29.68
CA ARG A 772 -3.32 -22.50 -28.32
C ARG A 772 -4.75 -23.00 -28.22
N CYS A 773 -5.17 -23.36 -27.05
CA CYS A 773 -6.59 -23.59 -26.75
C CYS A 773 -7.38 -22.28 -26.92
N GLU A 774 -8.33 -22.24 -27.85
CA GLU A 774 -9.11 -21.03 -28.09
C GLU A 774 -10.20 -20.79 -27.02
N ALA A 775 -10.64 -21.79 -26.25
CA ALA A 775 -11.59 -21.62 -25.17
C ALA A 775 -11.03 -20.74 -24.04
N CYS A 776 -9.80 -21.01 -23.60
CA CYS A 776 -9.09 -20.18 -22.61
C CYS A 776 -8.08 -19.22 -23.22
N GLN A 777 -8.00 -19.15 -24.55
CA GLN A 777 -7.06 -18.32 -25.29
C GLN A 777 -5.57 -18.51 -24.89
N GLY A 778 -5.23 -19.70 -24.38
CA GLY A 778 -3.89 -20.04 -23.92
C GLY A 778 -3.59 -19.76 -22.45
N ASP A 779 -4.56 -19.26 -21.68
CA ASP A 779 -4.38 -19.00 -20.24
C ASP A 779 -4.32 -20.30 -19.41
N GLY A 780 -4.96 -21.38 -19.88
CA GLY A 780 -5.11 -22.63 -19.15
C GLY A 780 -6.24 -22.57 -18.10
N VAL A 781 -6.68 -21.37 -17.75
CA VAL A 781 -7.75 -21.10 -16.80
C VAL A 781 -8.76 -20.14 -17.43
N ILE A 782 -9.99 -20.16 -16.92
CA ILE A 782 -11.06 -19.24 -17.29
C ILE A 782 -11.28 -18.32 -16.10
N LYS A 783 -11.20 -17.01 -16.31
CA LYS A 783 -11.48 -16.00 -15.31
C LYS A 783 -12.99 -15.83 -15.20
N ILE A 784 -13.53 -16.01 -14.01
CA ILE A 784 -14.91 -15.68 -13.67
C ILE A 784 -14.89 -14.38 -12.88
N GLU A 785 -15.39 -13.31 -13.49
CA GLU A 785 -15.47 -12.00 -12.83
C GLU A 785 -16.63 -11.96 -11.85
N MET A 786 -16.34 -11.68 -10.59
CA MET A 786 -17.32 -11.59 -9.52
C MET A 786 -17.38 -10.13 -9.03
N HIS A 787 -18.40 -9.38 -9.46
CA HIS A 787 -18.51 -7.91 -9.26
C HIS A 787 -18.32 -7.42 -7.82
N PHE A 788 -18.57 -8.25 -6.80
CA PHE A 788 -18.44 -7.88 -5.38
C PHE A 788 -17.47 -8.76 -4.58
N LEU A 789 -16.87 -9.77 -5.23
CA LEU A 789 -15.91 -10.70 -4.64
C LEU A 789 -14.64 -10.75 -5.50
N PRO A 790 -13.52 -11.26 -4.98
CA PRO A 790 -12.32 -11.50 -5.79
C PRO A 790 -12.63 -12.40 -6.97
N ASP A 791 -12.02 -12.11 -8.12
CA ASP A 791 -12.16 -12.93 -9.33
C ASP A 791 -11.71 -14.37 -9.08
N VAL A 792 -12.49 -15.33 -9.55
CA VAL A 792 -12.17 -16.76 -9.44
C VAL A 792 -11.59 -17.26 -10.75
N TYR A 793 -10.51 -18.04 -10.66
CA TYR A 793 -9.87 -18.68 -11.80
C TYR A 793 -10.16 -20.19 -11.78
N VAL A 794 -10.87 -20.69 -12.77
CA VAL A 794 -11.22 -22.10 -12.89
C VAL A 794 -10.43 -22.74 -14.02
N THR A 795 -9.93 -23.97 -13.82
CA THR A 795 -9.21 -24.71 -14.86
C THR A 795 -10.09 -24.88 -16.10
N CYS A 796 -9.54 -24.62 -17.28
CA CYS A 796 -10.25 -24.72 -18.54
C CYS A 796 -10.66 -26.18 -18.82
N ASP A 797 -11.95 -26.47 -18.97
CA ASP A 797 -12.50 -27.81 -19.20
C ASP A 797 -12.06 -28.41 -20.54
N VAL A 798 -11.78 -27.57 -21.56
CA VAL A 798 -11.40 -28.01 -22.90
C VAL A 798 -9.95 -28.50 -22.92
N CYS A 799 -9.00 -27.71 -22.43
CA CYS A 799 -7.60 -28.09 -22.44
C CYS A 799 -7.10 -28.68 -21.11
N LYS A 800 -7.95 -28.71 -20.07
CA LYS A 800 -7.61 -29.20 -18.73
C LYS A 800 -6.29 -28.61 -18.20
N GLY A 801 -6.15 -27.30 -18.33
CA GLY A 801 -4.97 -26.56 -17.90
C GLY A 801 -3.77 -26.58 -18.86
N LYS A 802 -3.77 -27.40 -19.92
CA LYS A 802 -2.63 -27.62 -20.82
C LYS A 802 -2.33 -26.46 -21.77
N ARG A 803 -3.20 -25.46 -21.91
CA ARG A 803 -3.02 -24.21 -22.71
C ARG A 803 -3.04 -24.38 -24.22
N TYR A 804 -2.89 -25.58 -24.77
CA TYR A 804 -2.75 -25.88 -26.19
C TYR A 804 -3.88 -26.74 -26.73
N ASP A 805 -4.04 -26.76 -28.05
CA ASP A 805 -4.91 -27.69 -28.74
C ASP A 805 -4.30 -29.10 -28.77
N ARG A 806 -5.13 -30.09 -29.08
CA ARG A 806 -4.73 -31.51 -29.08
C ARG A 806 -3.63 -31.79 -30.06
N GLU A 807 -3.68 -31.22 -31.27
CA GLU A 807 -2.74 -31.51 -32.36
C GLU A 807 -1.33 -30.94 -32.01
N THR A 808 -1.22 -29.79 -31.36
CA THR A 808 0.04 -29.24 -30.88
C THR A 808 0.67 -30.14 -29.79
N LEU A 809 -0.17 -30.74 -28.92
CA LEU A 809 0.28 -31.64 -27.87
C LEU A 809 0.74 -33.02 -28.35
N GLU A 810 0.43 -33.41 -29.58
CA GLU A 810 0.91 -34.64 -30.16
C GLU A 810 2.41 -34.59 -30.50
N VAL A 811 2.97 -33.38 -30.74
CA VAL A 811 4.41 -33.22 -30.96
C VAL A 811 5.16 -33.39 -29.64
N LYS A 812 6.02 -34.42 -29.59
CA LYS A 812 6.71 -34.78 -28.33
C LYS A 812 8.23 -34.82 -28.53
N TYR A 813 8.93 -34.42 -27.49
CA TYR A 813 10.37 -34.61 -27.31
C TYR A 813 10.62 -35.53 -26.13
N ARG A 814 11.18 -36.72 -26.33
CA ARG A 814 11.34 -37.77 -25.31
C ARG A 814 10.05 -38.03 -24.54
N ASP A 815 8.96 -38.27 -25.26
CA ASP A 815 7.61 -38.52 -24.77
C ASP A 815 6.95 -37.36 -24.00
N LYS A 816 7.52 -36.14 -24.02
CA LYS A 816 7.00 -34.95 -23.35
C LYS A 816 6.52 -33.95 -24.41
N SER A 817 5.27 -33.50 -24.28
CA SER A 817 4.72 -32.38 -25.07
C SER A 817 5.22 -31.04 -24.52
N ILE A 818 4.97 -29.95 -25.22
CA ILE A 818 5.33 -28.62 -24.76
C ILE A 818 4.57 -28.23 -23.47
N ALA A 819 3.34 -28.72 -23.29
CA ALA A 819 2.59 -28.50 -22.03
C ALA A 819 3.23 -29.24 -20.87
N ASP A 820 3.69 -30.49 -21.09
CA ASP A 820 4.40 -31.27 -20.07
C ASP A 820 5.70 -30.56 -19.65
N VAL A 821 6.42 -29.95 -20.61
CA VAL A 821 7.63 -29.16 -20.31
C VAL A 821 7.29 -27.92 -19.45
N LEU A 822 6.19 -27.25 -19.71
CA LEU A 822 5.76 -26.12 -18.88
C LEU A 822 5.33 -26.55 -17.46
N ASP A 823 4.85 -27.78 -17.30
CA ASP A 823 4.44 -28.34 -16.01
C ASP A 823 5.62 -28.96 -15.22
N MET A 824 6.78 -29.17 -15.87
CA MET A 824 7.98 -29.64 -15.20
C MET A 824 8.56 -28.60 -14.23
N SER A 825 9.18 -29.07 -13.16
CA SER A 825 10.09 -28.26 -12.36
C SER A 825 11.33 -27.82 -13.18
N VAL A 826 11.98 -26.75 -12.72
CA VAL A 826 13.25 -26.29 -13.31
C VAL A 826 14.29 -27.40 -13.31
N GLU A 827 14.37 -28.21 -12.22
CA GLU A 827 15.28 -29.36 -12.09
C GLU A 827 15.03 -30.41 -13.18
N GLU A 828 13.77 -30.84 -13.34
CA GLU A 828 13.36 -31.80 -14.37
C GLU A 828 13.65 -31.29 -15.79
N ALA A 829 13.33 -30.01 -16.06
CA ALA A 829 13.57 -29.38 -17.33
C ALA A 829 15.07 -29.27 -17.64
N LYS A 830 15.92 -28.97 -16.65
CA LYS A 830 17.38 -28.98 -16.76
C LYS A 830 17.89 -30.36 -17.15
N GLY A 831 17.33 -31.42 -16.56
CA GLY A 831 17.63 -32.82 -16.91
C GLY A 831 17.22 -33.19 -18.34
N LEU A 832 15.97 -32.84 -18.73
CA LEU A 832 15.43 -33.12 -20.08
C LEU A 832 16.24 -32.44 -21.18
N PHE A 833 16.63 -31.19 -21.00
CA PHE A 833 17.36 -30.38 -21.99
C PHE A 833 18.87 -30.33 -21.78
N LYS A 834 19.45 -31.29 -21.05
CA LYS A 834 20.92 -31.37 -20.79
C LYS A 834 21.76 -31.18 -22.05
N ALA A 835 21.31 -31.70 -23.19
CA ALA A 835 22.01 -31.61 -24.48
C ALA A 835 21.71 -30.31 -25.28
N VAL A 836 20.87 -29.42 -24.77
CA VAL A 836 20.43 -28.16 -25.45
C VAL A 836 20.90 -26.95 -24.66
N PRO A 837 22.11 -26.41 -24.94
CA PRO A 837 22.74 -25.36 -24.15
C PRO A 837 21.86 -24.10 -23.99
N SER A 838 21.16 -23.66 -25.02
CA SER A 838 20.31 -22.45 -25.01
C SER A 838 19.14 -22.52 -24.03
N ILE A 839 18.68 -23.74 -23.70
CA ILE A 839 17.62 -23.96 -22.69
C ILE A 839 18.27 -24.32 -21.35
N ARG A 840 19.23 -25.26 -21.34
CA ARG A 840 19.94 -25.74 -20.14
C ARG A 840 20.50 -24.58 -19.32
N ASP A 841 21.25 -23.66 -19.94
CA ASP A 841 21.91 -22.55 -19.24
C ASP A 841 20.93 -21.62 -18.55
N LYS A 842 19.73 -21.44 -19.12
CA LYS A 842 18.65 -20.66 -18.47
C LYS A 842 17.99 -21.40 -17.30
N MET A 843 17.82 -22.72 -17.40
CA MET A 843 17.34 -23.55 -16.30
C MET A 843 18.40 -23.59 -15.19
N GLU A 844 19.67 -23.63 -15.53
CA GLU A 844 20.76 -23.61 -14.57
C GLU A 844 20.84 -22.30 -13.79
N THR A 845 20.62 -21.13 -14.43
CA THR A 845 20.55 -19.86 -13.71
C THR A 845 19.36 -19.77 -12.77
N LEU A 846 18.20 -20.36 -13.10
CA LEU A 846 17.06 -20.48 -12.20
C LEU A 846 17.38 -21.41 -11.01
N ALA A 847 18.00 -22.53 -11.26
CA ALA A 847 18.41 -23.47 -10.22
C ALA A 847 19.43 -22.84 -9.23
N ARG A 848 20.41 -22.08 -9.73
CA ARG A 848 21.42 -21.40 -8.93
C ARG A 848 20.85 -20.41 -7.92
N VAL A 849 19.72 -19.79 -8.21
CA VAL A 849 19.02 -18.90 -7.28
C VAL A 849 18.04 -19.64 -6.36
N GLY A 850 18.11 -20.98 -6.31
CA GLY A 850 17.26 -21.80 -5.44
C GLY A 850 15.81 -21.94 -5.90
N LEU A 851 15.56 -21.95 -7.22
CA LEU A 851 14.22 -22.13 -7.81
C LEU A 851 14.07 -23.48 -8.53
N ASP A 852 14.84 -24.51 -8.11
CA ASP A 852 14.82 -25.85 -8.69
C ASP A 852 13.41 -26.46 -8.70
N TYR A 853 12.63 -26.19 -7.67
CA TYR A 853 11.31 -26.75 -7.44
C TYR A 853 10.18 -26.03 -8.20
N VAL A 854 10.40 -24.80 -8.67
CA VAL A 854 9.38 -24.00 -9.36
C VAL A 854 9.10 -24.59 -10.73
N LYS A 855 7.82 -24.66 -11.11
CA LYS A 855 7.45 -25.14 -12.46
C LYS A 855 7.82 -24.08 -13.51
N VAL A 856 8.39 -24.54 -14.63
CA VAL A 856 8.84 -23.70 -15.74
C VAL A 856 7.74 -22.78 -16.29
N GLY A 857 6.50 -23.29 -16.35
CA GLY A 857 5.30 -22.57 -16.79
C GLY A 857 4.40 -22.07 -15.65
N GLN A 858 4.86 -22.02 -14.42
CA GLN A 858 4.10 -21.53 -13.25
C GLN A 858 3.61 -20.11 -13.49
N GLN A 859 2.33 -19.85 -13.24
CA GLN A 859 1.76 -18.53 -13.46
C GLN A 859 2.41 -17.49 -12.54
N ALA A 860 2.71 -16.31 -13.07
CA ALA A 860 3.34 -15.23 -12.32
C ALA A 860 2.53 -14.81 -11.09
N THR A 861 1.22 -14.94 -11.14
CA THR A 861 0.29 -14.61 -10.06
C THR A 861 0.31 -15.59 -8.88
N THR A 862 0.86 -16.80 -9.08
CA THR A 862 0.97 -17.84 -8.05
C THR A 862 2.36 -17.88 -7.40
N LEU A 863 3.33 -17.13 -7.94
CA LEU A 863 4.65 -17.00 -7.33
C LEU A 863 4.60 -16.12 -6.08
N SER A 864 5.35 -16.50 -5.05
CA SER A 864 5.61 -15.62 -3.91
C SER A 864 6.46 -14.40 -4.33
N GLY A 865 6.45 -13.33 -3.52
CA GLY A 865 7.28 -12.15 -3.80
C GLY A 865 8.77 -12.49 -3.92
N GLY A 866 9.29 -13.33 -3.02
CA GLY A 866 10.68 -13.79 -3.06
C GLY A 866 11.01 -14.68 -4.27
N GLU A 867 10.09 -15.56 -4.70
CA GLU A 867 10.25 -16.33 -5.94
C GLU A 867 10.29 -15.43 -7.17
N ALA A 868 9.37 -14.46 -7.26
CA ALA A 868 9.35 -13.50 -8.37
C ALA A 868 10.65 -12.69 -8.44
N GLN A 869 11.18 -12.26 -7.30
CA GLN A 869 12.45 -11.54 -7.18
C GLN A 869 13.63 -12.41 -7.66
N ARG A 870 13.69 -13.67 -7.23
CA ARG A 870 14.73 -14.62 -7.67
C ARG A 870 14.64 -14.94 -9.16
N VAL A 871 13.44 -15.01 -9.75
CA VAL A 871 13.28 -15.12 -11.21
C VAL A 871 13.85 -13.88 -11.92
N LYS A 872 13.65 -12.68 -11.38
CA LYS A 872 14.25 -11.45 -11.92
C LYS A 872 15.77 -11.49 -11.83
N LEU A 873 16.32 -11.92 -10.71
CA LEU A 873 17.75 -12.08 -10.50
C LEU A 873 18.36 -13.09 -11.49
N SER A 874 17.72 -14.25 -11.70
CA SER A 874 18.19 -15.28 -12.64
C SER A 874 18.30 -14.76 -14.09
N LYS A 875 17.38 -13.88 -14.49
CA LYS A 875 17.42 -13.23 -15.80
C LYS A 875 18.64 -12.31 -15.93
N GLU A 876 18.98 -11.57 -14.90
CA GLU A 876 20.15 -10.69 -14.92
C GLU A 876 21.46 -11.48 -14.90
N LEU A 877 21.54 -12.58 -14.14
CA LEU A 877 22.66 -13.51 -14.13
C LEU A 877 22.91 -14.15 -15.49
N SER A 878 21.87 -14.34 -16.30
CA SER A 878 22.01 -14.90 -17.66
C SER A 878 22.61 -13.94 -18.68
N LYS A 879 22.81 -12.65 -18.32
CA LYS A 879 23.42 -11.63 -19.15
C LYS A 879 24.92 -11.51 -18.90
N ARG A 880 25.68 -11.07 -19.90
CA ARG A 880 27.09 -10.80 -19.74
C ARG A 880 27.29 -9.59 -18.82
N ALA A 881 28.04 -9.77 -17.75
CA ALA A 881 28.35 -8.71 -16.79
C ALA A 881 29.32 -7.68 -17.43
N THR A 882 29.08 -6.39 -17.16
CA THR A 882 29.96 -5.29 -17.58
C THR A 882 30.97 -4.93 -16.49
N GLY A 883 30.73 -5.36 -15.24
CA GLY A 883 31.53 -5.01 -14.07
C GLY A 883 31.31 -3.58 -13.58
N ARG A 884 30.26 -2.88 -14.06
CA ARG A 884 29.93 -1.49 -13.69
C ARG A 884 28.45 -1.28 -13.43
N THR A 885 27.71 -2.39 -13.24
CA THR A 885 26.28 -2.34 -12.96
C THR A 885 26.03 -2.20 -11.46
N LEU A 886 25.08 -1.32 -11.09
CA LEU A 886 24.54 -1.21 -9.74
C LEU A 886 23.27 -2.08 -9.65
N TYR A 887 23.31 -3.13 -8.82
CA TYR A 887 22.15 -3.92 -8.46
C TYR A 887 21.59 -3.43 -7.15
N ILE A 888 20.29 -3.17 -7.11
CA ILE A 888 19.54 -2.82 -5.89
C ILE A 888 18.54 -3.93 -5.64
N LEU A 889 18.52 -4.48 -4.43
CA LEU A 889 17.60 -5.53 -4.00
C LEU A 889 16.90 -5.09 -2.73
N ASP A 890 15.59 -5.26 -2.70
CA ASP A 890 14.75 -4.97 -1.53
C ASP A 890 14.34 -6.28 -0.85
N GLU A 891 14.88 -6.52 0.35
CA GLU A 891 14.62 -7.68 1.20
C GLU A 891 14.68 -9.02 0.44
N PRO A 892 15.82 -9.37 -0.21
CA PRO A 892 15.89 -10.55 -1.07
C PRO A 892 15.82 -11.89 -0.34
N THR A 893 15.92 -11.90 0.99
CA THR A 893 15.83 -13.14 1.81
C THR A 893 14.42 -13.40 2.35
N THR A 894 13.45 -12.61 1.95
CA THR A 894 12.04 -12.79 2.32
C THR A 894 11.56 -14.20 1.96
N GLY A 895 11.01 -14.93 2.96
CA GLY A 895 10.47 -16.29 2.77
C GLY A 895 11.52 -17.36 2.52
N LEU A 896 12.79 -17.11 2.84
CA LEU A 896 13.86 -18.06 2.63
C LEU A 896 14.29 -18.74 3.94
N HIS A 897 14.42 -20.06 3.88
CA HIS A 897 15.11 -20.82 4.90
C HIS A 897 16.61 -20.49 4.90
N PHE A 898 17.30 -20.64 6.01
CA PHE A 898 18.75 -20.38 6.18
C PHE A 898 19.61 -20.99 5.08
N HIS A 899 19.28 -22.20 4.62
CA HIS A 899 19.99 -22.87 3.52
C HIS A 899 19.82 -22.15 2.19
N ASP A 900 18.63 -21.66 1.88
CA ASP A 900 18.36 -20.90 0.65
C ASP A 900 19.01 -19.52 0.73
N VAL A 901 19.08 -18.92 1.91
CA VAL A 901 19.83 -17.67 2.16
C VAL A 901 21.31 -17.89 1.84
N ALA A 902 21.92 -19.00 2.29
CA ALA A 902 23.32 -19.30 2.00
C ALA A 902 23.59 -19.37 0.50
N LYS A 903 22.75 -20.07 -0.28
CA LYS A 903 22.85 -20.15 -1.75
C LYS A 903 22.71 -18.78 -2.42
N LEU A 904 21.76 -17.98 -1.96
CA LEU A 904 21.54 -16.63 -2.50
C LEU A 904 22.76 -15.74 -2.25
N MET A 905 23.38 -15.83 -1.06
CA MET A 905 24.57 -15.05 -0.74
C MET A 905 25.75 -15.39 -1.64
N GLU A 906 25.96 -16.68 -1.95
CA GLU A 906 26.98 -17.09 -2.92
C GLU A 906 26.81 -16.38 -4.27
N VAL A 907 25.59 -16.35 -4.78
CA VAL A 907 25.25 -15.69 -6.06
C VAL A 907 25.47 -14.18 -6.01
N LEU A 908 25.07 -13.53 -4.92
CA LEU A 908 25.24 -12.07 -4.76
C LEU A 908 26.70 -11.67 -4.63
N HIS A 909 27.49 -12.45 -3.89
CA HIS A 909 28.95 -12.23 -3.77
C HIS A 909 29.67 -12.47 -5.12
N GLU A 910 29.23 -13.45 -5.90
CA GLU A 910 29.78 -13.67 -7.25
C GLU A 910 29.52 -12.45 -8.19
N LEU A 911 28.34 -11.84 -8.13
CA LEU A 911 28.06 -10.62 -8.88
C LEU A 911 29.02 -9.48 -8.52
N VAL A 912 29.37 -9.36 -7.24
CA VAL A 912 30.33 -8.36 -6.78
C VAL A 912 31.75 -8.71 -7.23
N ASP A 913 32.13 -9.97 -7.19
CA ASP A 913 33.47 -10.44 -7.67
C ASP A 913 33.66 -10.22 -9.17
N GLN A 914 32.56 -10.12 -9.93
CA GLN A 914 32.59 -9.70 -11.33
C GLN A 914 32.74 -8.18 -11.52
N GLY A 915 32.95 -7.41 -10.44
CA GLY A 915 33.19 -5.96 -10.43
C GLY A 915 31.96 -5.09 -10.26
N ASN A 916 30.77 -5.68 -10.18
CA ASN A 916 29.51 -4.95 -9.98
C ASN A 916 29.36 -4.45 -8.54
N SER A 917 28.44 -3.51 -8.33
CA SER A 917 28.05 -3.03 -7.00
C SER A 917 26.70 -3.62 -6.65
N VAL A 918 26.55 -4.16 -5.45
CA VAL A 918 25.30 -4.71 -4.94
C VAL A 918 24.91 -3.96 -3.68
N VAL A 919 23.73 -3.34 -3.70
CA VAL A 919 23.12 -2.65 -2.56
C VAL A 919 21.86 -3.41 -2.18
N VAL A 920 21.77 -3.84 -0.94
CA VAL A 920 20.67 -4.65 -0.42
C VAL A 920 20.05 -3.94 0.77
N ILE A 921 18.72 -3.79 0.76
CA ILE A 921 17.96 -3.42 1.95
C ILE A 921 17.65 -4.72 2.67
N GLU A 922 18.12 -4.90 3.92
CA GLU A 922 17.92 -6.14 4.65
C GLU A 922 17.83 -5.96 6.16
N HIS A 923 17.09 -6.87 6.76
CA HIS A 923 16.95 -7.02 8.22
C HIS A 923 17.56 -8.33 8.73
N ASN A 924 17.74 -9.31 7.86
CA ASN A 924 18.30 -10.60 8.20
C ASN A 924 19.79 -10.47 8.57
N LEU A 925 20.11 -10.74 9.83
CA LEU A 925 21.48 -10.61 10.34
C LEU A 925 22.45 -11.59 9.71
N GLU A 926 22.00 -12.73 9.20
CA GLU A 926 22.80 -13.68 8.45
C GLU A 926 23.32 -13.05 7.14
N VAL A 927 22.56 -12.13 6.54
CA VAL A 927 23.01 -11.35 5.38
C VAL A 927 23.90 -10.18 5.81
N VAL A 928 23.46 -9.42 6.82
CA VAL A 928 24.19 -8.23 7.30
C VAL A 928 25.62 -8.60 7.70
N LYS A 929 25.82 -9.75 8.40
CA LYS A 929 27.17 -10.20 8.80
C LYS A 929 28.09 -10.51 7.62
N THR A 930 27.56 -10.80 6.41
CA THR A 930 28.37 -11.11 5.22
C THR A 930 28.76 -9.86 4.42
N ALA A 931 28.12 -8.70 4.68
CA ALA A 931 28.33 -7.49 3.93
C ALA A 931 29.75 -6.93 4.03
N ASP A 932 30.26 -6.33 2.96
CA ASP A 932 31.53 -5.60 2.99
C ASP A 932 31.37 -4.24 3.66
N TRP A 933 30.18 -3.62 3.52
CA TRP A 933 29.82 -2.33 4.08
C TRP A 933 28.37 -2.33 4.55
N VAL A 934 28.10 -1.75 5.70
CA VAL A 934 26.78 -1.63 6.30
C VAL A 934 26.47 -0.17 6.57
N ILE A 935 25.24 0.26 6.28
CA ILE A 935 24.70 1.56 6.63
C ILE A 935 23.44 1.32 7.46
N ASP A 936 23.49 1.71 8.72
CA ASP A 936 22.38 1.53 9.67
C ASP A 936 21.55 2.79 9.77
N MET A 937 20.25 2.68 9.42
CA MET A 937 19.31 3.80 9.38
C MET A 937 18.39 3.78 10.62
N GLY A 938 18.13 4.95 11.16
CA GLY A 938 17.31 5.05 12.38
C GLY A 938 17.37 6.44 13.00
N PRO A 939 17.46 6.56 14.36
CA PRO A 939 17.46 5.47 15.36
C PRO A 939 16.11 4.78 15.55
N GLU A 940 14.99 5.44 15.22
CA GLU A 940 13.63 4.95 15.36
C GLU A 940 12.91 4.95 14.00
N GLY A 941 11.64 4.51 13.98
CA GLY A 941 10.77 4.62 12.80
C GLY A 941 10.10 5.99 12.68
N GLY A 942 9.59 6.32 11.48
CA GLY A 942 8.84 7.56 11.21
C GLY A 942 9.62 8.82 11.51
N ASP A 943 9.00 9.79 12.19
CA ASP A 943 9.61 11.09 12.51
C ASP A 943 10.80 10.98 13.47
N GLY A 944 10.89 9.90 14.25
CA GLY A 944 12.04 9.58 15.09
C GLY A 944 13.24 9.03 14.34
N GLY A 945 13.08 8.69 13.05
CA GLY A 945 14.10 8.09 12.19
C GLY A 945 14.68 9.05 11.16
N GLY A 946 15.07 8.49 10.03
CA GLY A 946 15.50 9.24 8.86
C GLY A 946 16.92 9.79 8.93
N THR A 947 17.80 9.21 9.74
CA THR A 947 19.22 9.57 9.85
C THR A 947 20.11 8.32 9.74
N VAL A 948 21.37 8.49 9.38
CA VAL A 948 22.38 7.43 9.48
C VAL A 948 22.87 7.34 10.92
N VAL A 949 22.72 6.18 11.54
CA VAL A 949 23.12 5.91 12.92
C VAL A 949 24.58 5.48 12.98
N ALA A 950 24.97 4.61 12.06
CA ALA A 950 26.33 4.10 11.94
C ALA A 950 26.60 3.61 10.51
N GLU A 951 27.86 3.68 10.07
CA GLU A 951 28.32 3.12 8.80
C GLU A 951 29.70 2.51 8.95
N GLY A 952 30.01 1.46 8.18
CA GLY A 952 31.29 0.77 8.24
C GLY A 952 31.16 -0.72 7.93
N THR A 953 32.19 -1.50 8.26
CA THR A 953 32.08 -2.97 8.22
C THR A 953 31.14 -3.46 9.32
N PRO A 954 30.59 -4.68 9.25
CA PRO A 954 29.79 -5.24 10.34
C PRO A 954 30.49 -5.19 11.71
N GLU A 955 31.78 -5.39 11.75
CA GLU A 955 32.61 -5.29 12.94
C GLU A 955 32.71 -3.84 13.45
N ASP A 956 32.75 -2.85 12.54
CA ASP A 956 32.73 -1.42 12.89
C ASP A 956 31.38 -1.03 13.49
N ILE A 957 30.25 -1.51 12.95
CA ILE A 957 28.91 -1.27 13.51
C ILE A 957 28.84 -1.74 14.95
N VAL A 958 29.31 -2.96 15.23
CA VAL A 958 29.37 -3.51 16.60
C VAL A 958 30.29 -2.67 17.50
N ARG A 959 31.44 -2.23 17.00
CA ARG A 959 32.40 -1.40 17.76
C ARG A 959 31.83 -0.02 18.07
N ILE A 960 31.12 0.61 17.15
CA ILE A 960 30.44 1.89 17.34
C ILE A 960 29.35 1.76 18.41
N GLY A 961 28.64 0.62 18.43
CA GLY A 961 27.68 0.26 19.46
C GLY A 961 26.45 1.18 19.52
N LYS A 962 26.17 1.97 18.45
CA LYS A 962 25.01 2.85 18.35
C LYS A 962 23.87 2.13 17.59
N GLY A 963 22.63 2.40 18.01
CA GLY A 963 21.45 1.84 17.38
C GLY A 963 21.14 0.40 17.83
N HIS A 964 20.01 -0.09 17.36
CA HIS A 964 19.52 -1.42 17.73
C HIS A 964 20.26 -2.53 16.98
N THR A 965 20.63 -2.32 15.73
CA THR A 965 21.32 -3.29 14.88
C THR A 965 22.64 -3.76 15.50
N ALA A 966 23.42 -2.85 16.09
CA ALA A 966 24.71 -3.16 16.69
C ALA A 966 24.61 -4.21 17.81
N ARG A 967 23.54 -4.15 18.63
CA ARG A 967 23.31 -5.12 19.72
C ARG A 967 23.08 -6.52 19.17
N PHE A 968 22.14 -6.70 18.28
CA PHE A 968 21.77 -8.00 17.72
C PHE A 968 22.88 -8.57 16.81
N LEU A 969 23.53 -7.73 16.02
CA LEU A 969 24.65 -8.15 15.17
C LEU A 969 25.84 -8.67 16.00
N LYS A 970 26.10 -8.08 17.17
CA LYS A 970 27.11 -8.55 18.10
C LYS A 970 26.81 -10.00 18.54
N GLU A 971 25.58 -10.27 18.94
CA GLU A 971 25.17 -11.62 19.39
C GLU A 971 25.39 -12.66 18.29
N VAL A 972 25.08 -12.34 17.04
CA VAL A 972 25.25 -13.23 15.89
C VAL A 972 26.76 -13.48 15.60
N LEU A 973 27.59 -12.44 15.63
CA LEU A 973 29.03 -12.55 15.38
C LEU A 973 29.74 -13.28 16.51
N ASP A 974 29.31 -13.14 17.78
CA ASP A 974 29.88 -13.82 18.93
C ASP A 974 29.53 -15.34 18.95
N ARG A 975 28.29 -15.69 18.58
CA ARG A 975 27.85 -17.09 18.47
C ARG A 975 28.52 -17.86 17.32
N ARG A 976 28.89 -17.15 16.23
CA ARG A 976 29.41 -17.72 14.99
C ARG A 976 30.70 -17.02 14.57
N PRO A 977 31.82 -17.22 15.35
CA PRO A 977 33.05 -16.51 15.05
C PRO A 977 33.60 -16.92 13.68
N ILE A 978 34.21 -15.96 12.98
CA ILE A 978 34.90 -16.19 11.70
C ILE A 978 35.95 -17.26 11.91
N LYS A 979 35.73 -18.48 11.40
CA LYS A 979 36.76 -19.55 11.43
C LYS A 979 37.96 -19.06 10.61
N LYS A 980 39.02 -18.67 11.28
CA LYS A 980 40.32 -18.43 10.65
C LYS A 980 40.86 -19.75 10.17
N GLY A 981 40.79 -20.07 8.90
CA GLY A 981 41.65 -20.98 8.25
C GLY A 981 41.07 -22.24 7.60
N LYS A 982 41.58 -22.46 6.43
CA LYS A 982 41.58 -23.62 5.50
C LYS A 982 40.34 -23.72 4.60
N VAL A 983 40.49 -23.12 3.43
CA VAL A 983 39.76 -23.51 2.23
C VAL A 983 40.09 -24.96 1.93
N GLN A 984 39.20 -25.89 2.30
CA GLN A 984 39.12 -27.18 1.63
C GLN A 984 38.30 -26.97 0.35
N ARG A 985 39.01 -26.93 -0.77
CA ARG A 985 38.40 -27.20 -2.08
C ARG A 985 37.95 -28.68 -2.03
N GLN A 986 36.68 -28.92 -1.80
CA GLN A 986 36.07 -30.18 -2.20
C GLN A 986 35.93 -30.11 -3.72
N ALA A 987 36.71 -30.90 -4.39
CA ALA A 987 36.63 -31.18 -5.80
C ALA A 987 35.27 -31.81 -6.09
N ALA A 988 34.66 -31.34 -7.17
CA ALA A 988 33.51 -31.98 -7.79
C ALA A 988 33.94 -33.41 -8.22
N GLU A 989 33.24 -34.42 -7.71
CA GLU A 989 32.98 -35.67 -8.40
C GLU A 989 31.52 -35.81 -8.77
#